data_2c7f075c710f42dbf4f5c7e50d2cf948
#
_entry.id   2c7f075c710f42dbf4f5c7e50d2cf948
#
_cell.length_a   1.000
_cell.length_b   1.000
_cell.length_c   1.000
_cell.angle_alpha   90.00
_cell.angle_beta   90.00
_cell.angle_gamma   90.00
#
_symmetry.space_group_name_H-M   'P 1'
#
loop_
_entity.id
_entity.type
_entity.pdbx_description
1 polymer ?
#
loop_
_entity_poly.entity_id
_entity_poly.type
_entity_poly.pdbx_seq_one_letter_code
_entity_poly.pdbx_strand_id
1 'polypeptide(L)'
;MSNVNKTETRAMPILALRGLNIFPGMLLSFDVERSISLAALNCAAGADQEIFLVTQKDISTDLPEPDDLYKYGMVCRIRQMVRQPGGKLCKVMAEGLHRGTISEFISEQPYFMGMIERVPDKTEHIDPDKREALMRTAVNLFDEYVQLSGNMAPEMLLNLVISRDPAFVSNYISQNVRIDYRDKQNLLEELHPCKRLEKLIEILNHELNIMSIEQELNEATNEQVNRNQRDYYLREQMKVIQQELGEDDSFDDIGEYRAKIRELSLPAEVEEKLLKEVSHLAKQPFGSTEATVIRGYLDTCLELPWNVKTEETNDIAAARKMLDEDHFGLEKVKERVIEYLAVRQLAPKMNSSLLCLVGPPGTGKTSIAMSIARATNRNLVRISLGGVHDEAEIRGHRKTYVGAMPGRIISGIRQAKSSNPLMVLDEIDKLGSDYRGDPSAALLEALDPEQNSTFRDNFLELPYDLSDVFFITTANTTDTIPRALMDRMEIIELSSYTDEEKLSIAKNYLLPKQRKKHGLKAAQLKLSDDAIREIISLYTRESGVRGLERQIAAVCRKAAVSIANGERKSVSIRAGALQPYLGAIKFKPEQKHARDEIGLVRGLAWTSVGGEVLDVEVAVVDGNGKLELTGNLGDVMKESCHAAVTYIRSRASKLGIDADFYKTKDIHIHFPEGAVPKDGPSAGVTICTAIVSALTGTPVRRDIAMTGEISLRGRVLPIGGLKEKTMAALRNGVNTVIVPADNEPDLDEIDPTVRAALNFVLADSVDKVLEAALVRHESEAKTDVIIPVAGKKSRPGLRQ
;
A
#
# COMPACT_ATOMS: atom_id res chain seq x y z
N MET A 1 -6.28 35.72 -57.75
CA MET A 1 -6.68 34.30 -58.02
C MET A 1 -6.01 33.46 -56.97
N SER A 2 -6.75 33.06 -55.97
CA SER A 2 -6.30 32.30 -54.82
C SER A 2 -6.09 30.84 -55.18
N ASN A 3 -4.85 30.37 -55.22
CA ASN A 3 -4.54 28.95 -55.24
C ASN A 3 -4.91 28.37 -53.85
N VAL A 4 -6.06 27.75 -53.75
CA VAL A 4 -6.40 26.85 -52.69
C VAL A 4 -5.51 25.62 -52.86
N ASN A 5 -4.49 25.47 -51.99
CA ASN A 5 -3.73 24.23 -51.84
C ASN A 5 -4.73 23.10 -51.49
N LYS A 6 -5.05 22.26 -52.49
CA LYS A 6 -5.71 20.99 -52.23
C LYS A 6 -4.76 20.16 -51.36
N THR A 7 -5.07 20.00 -50.10
CA THR A 7 -4.43 19.01 -49.24
C THR A 7 -4.64 17.62 -49.86
N GLU A 8 -3.53 16.97 -50.27
CA GLU A 8 -3.59 15.61 -50.81
C GLU A 8 -3.90 14.66 -49.63
N THR A 9 -5.14 14.26 -49.58
CA THR A 9 -5.57 13.22 -48.59
C THR A 9 -5.63 11.87 -49.30
N ARG A 10 -4.98 10.87 -48.73
CA ARG A 10 -4.90 9.51 -49.33
C ARG A 10 -5.12 8.44 -48.28
N ALA A 11 -5.91 7.40 -48.65
CA ALA A 11 -6.07 6.21 -47.84
C ALA A 11 -4.82 5.34 -47.93
N MET A 12 -4.20 5.00 -46.81
CA MET A 12 -3.04 4.09 -46.79
C MET A 12 -2.94 3.27 -45.50
N PRO A 13 -2.23 2.12 -45.55
CA PRO A 13 -2.00 1.30 -44.39
C PRO A 13 -1.12 2.02 -43.36
N ILE A 14 -1.46 1.87 -42.08
CA ILE A 14 -0.75 2.47 -40.95
C ILE A 14 -0.02 1.38 -40.18
N LEU A 15 1.24 1.64 -39.82
CA LEU A 15 2.05 0.75 -39.00
C LEU A 15 2.54 1.51 -37.75
N ALA A 16 2.21 0.95 -36.59
CA ALA A 16 2.60 1.48 -35.29
C ALA A 16 4.05 1.08 -34.94
N LEU A 17 4.90 2.09 -34.71
CA LEU A 17 6.30 1.92 -34.29
C LEU A 17 6.41 2.00 -32.77
N ARG A 18 7.27 1.15 -32.19
CA ARG A 18 7.62 1.20 -30.76
C ARG A 18 8.88 2.00 -30.51
N GLY A 19 8.76 3.19 -29.91
CA GLY A 19 9.91 4.00 -29.52
C GLY A 19 10.82 4.43 -30.65
N LEU A 20 10.33 4.39 -31.91
CA LEU A 20 11.06 4.76 -33.11
C LEU A 20 10.30 5.85 -33.86
N ASN A 21 11.05 6.81 -34.38
CA ASN A 21 10.53 7.87 -35.25
C ASN A 21 11.40 7.94 -36.52
N ILE A 22 10.80 8.36 -37.60
CA ILE A 22 11.50 8.61 -38.84
C ILE A 22 11.22 10.04 -39.33
N PHE A 23 12.22 10.66 -39.93
CA PHE A 23 12.13 12.03 -40.45
C PHE A 23 12.16 12.07 -41.98
N PRO A 24 11.65 13.15 -42.63
CA PRO A 24 11.65 13.30 -44.08
C PRO A 24 13.07 13.17 -44.66
N GLY A 25 13.19 12.38 -45.73
CA GLY A 25 14.46 12.13 -46.43
C GLY A 25 15.39 11.16 -45.72
N MET A 26 14.99 10.54 -44.59
CA MET A 26 15.83 9.66 -43.80
C MET A 26 15.46 8.20 -44.01
N LEU A 27 16.43 7.31 -43.78
CA LEU A 27 16.24 5.85 -43.79
C LEU A 27 16.12 5.32 -42.36
N LEU A 28 15.17 4.43 -42.13
CA LEU A 28 15.00 3.72 -40.88
C LEU A 28 14.94 2.22 -41.14
N SER A 29 15.75 1.45 -40.40
CA SER A 29 15.68 -0.01 -40.38
C SER A 29 15.10 -0.49 -39.04
N PHE A 30 14.08 -1.31 -39.10
CA PHE A 30 13.39 -1.82 -37.91
C PHE A 30 12.83 -3.22 -38.14
N ASP A 31 12.58 -3.89 -37.02
CA ASP A 31 12.07 -5.26 -37.03
C ASP A 31 10.57 -5.26 -36.73
N VAL A 32 9.80 -6.11 -37.41
CA VAL A 32 8.34 -6.21 -37.30
C VAL A 32 7.96 -7.65 -37.00
N GLU A 33 7.27 -7.85 -35.88
CA GLU A 33 6.84 -9.17 -35.40
C GLU A 33 5.30 -9.30 -35.31
N ARG A 34 4.61 -8.18 -35.06
CA ARG A 34 3.16 -8.16 -34.84
C ARG A 34 2.39 -8.55 -36.10
N SER A 35 1.38 -9.41 -35.96
CA SER A 35 0.54 -9.85 -37.08
C SER A 35 -0.17 -8.70 -37.80
N ILE A 36 -0.68 -7.71 -37.04
CA ILE A 36 -1.36 -6.52 -37.57
C ILE A 36 -0.38 -5.65 -38.39
N SER A 37 0.84 -5.47 -37.90
CA SER A 37 1.90 -4.73 -38.59
C SER A 37 2.42 -5.46 -39.84
N LEU A 38 2.54 -6.79 -39.78
CA LEU A 38 2.89 -7.62 -40.93
C LEU A 38 1.81 -7.59 -42.02
N ALA A 39 0.53 -7.54 -41.61
CA ALA A 39 -0.59 -7.41 -42.56
C ALA A 39 -0.57 -6.04 -43.27
N ALA A 40 -0.30 -4.95 -42.53
CA ALA A 40 -0.13 -3.62 -43.07
C ALA A 40 1.02 -3.54 -44.09
N LEU A 41 2.18 -4.14 -43.77
CA LEU A 41 3.33 -4.22 -44.67
C LEU A 41 3.03 -5.00 -45.95
N ASN A 42 2.32 -6.13 -45.83
CA ASN A 42 1.96 -6.94 -47.00
C ASN A 42 1.00 -6.17 -47.95
N CYS A 43 0.06 -5.41 -47.39
CA CYS A 43 -0.82 -4.53 -48.15
C CYS A 43 0.00 -3.45 -48.87
N ALA A 44 0.89 -2.77 -48.18
CA ALA A 44 1.73 -1.72 -48.74
C ALA A 44 2.67 -2.26 -49.83
N ALA A 45 3.24 -3.48 -49.68
CA ALA A 45 4.12 -4.11 -50.68
C ALA A 45 3.36 -4.54 -51.95
N GLY A 46 2.08 -4.86 -51.83
CA GLY A 46 1.20 -5.21 -52.99
C GLY A 46 0.65 -4.01 -53.76
N ALA A 47 0.80 -2.80 -53.23
CA ALA A 47 0.36 -1.53 -53.82
C ALA A 47 1.55 -0.67 -54.24
N ASP A 48 1.55 0.63 -53.90
CA ASP A 48 2.59 1.60 -54.29
C ASP A 48 3.89 1.55 -53.47
N GLN A 49 4.05 0.56 -52.59
CA GLN A 49 5.14 0.42 -51.59
C GLN A 49 5.19 1.58 -50.58
N GLU A 50 4.08 2.30 -50.41
CA GLU A 50 3.96 3.39 -49.46
C GLU A 50 3.15 2.96 -48.26
N ILE A 51 3.62 3.36 -47.09
CA ILE A 51 3.03 3.04 -45.77
C ILE A 51 3.16 4.23 -44.84
N PHE A 52 2.16 4.44 -43.98
CA PHE A 52 2.24 5.48 -42.97
C PHE A 52 2.82 4.88 -41.65
N LEU A 53 3.95 5.40 -41.23
CA LEU A 53 4.61 5.00 -39.97
C LEU A 53 4.29 6.04 -38.90
N VAL A 54 3.75 5.57 -37.78
CA VAL A 54 3.39 6.40 -36.63
C VAL A 54 3.85 5.77 -35.32
N THR A 55 4.37 6.59 -34.43
CA THR A 55 4.89 6.13 -33.12
C THR A 55 3.74 5.90 -32.13
N GLN A 56 3.87 4.89 -31.27
CA GLN A 56 2.97 4.68 -30.13
C GLN A 56 3.30 5.66 -29.00
N LYS A 57 2.25 6.11 -28.26
CA LYS A 57 2.43 6.97 -27.08
C LYS A 57 3.06 6.22 -25.90
N ASP A 58 2.72 4.94 -25.73
CA ASP A 58 3.28 4.06 -24.69
C ASP A 58 3.93 2.82 -25.32
N ILE A 59 5.24 2.64 -25.06
CA ILE A 59 6.03 1.52 -25.57
C ILE A 59 5.57 0.18 -24.97
N SER A 60 4.98 0.17 -23.79
CA SER A 60 4.58 -1.04 -23.08
C SER A 60 3.35 -1.73 -23.68
N THR A 61 2.54 -1.02 -24.45
CA THR A 61 1.31 -1.55 -25.07
C THR A 61 1.63 -2.51 -26.21
N ASP A 62 1.26 -3.79 -26.06
CA ASP A 62 1.51 -4.81 -27.09
C ASP A 62 0.56 -4.71 -28.30
N LEU A 63 -0.69 -4.42 -28.06
CA LEU A 63 -1.73 -4.24 -29.09
C LEU A 63 -2.29 -2.82 -28.96
N PRO A 64 -1.72 -1.83 -29.66
CA PRO A 64 -2.20 -0.46 -29.57
C PRO A 64 -3.56 -0.32 -30.24
N GLU A 65 -4.42 0.50 -29.62
CA GLU A 65 -5.65 1.02 -30.20
C GLU A 65 -5.37 2.33 -30.95
N PRO A 66 -6.30 2.84 -31.78
CA PRO A 66 -6.12 4.10 -32.49
C PRO A 66 -5.75 5.29 -31.60
N ASP A 67 -6.29 5.34 -30.37
CA ASP A 67 -6.01 6.39 -29.40
C ASP A 67 -4.60 6.32 -28.76
N ASP A 68 -3.95 5.17 -28.86
CA ASP A 68 -2.57 4.97 -28.38
C ASP A 68 -1.52 5.48 -29.36
N LEU A 69 -1.94 5.90 -30.55
CA LEU A 69 -1.04 6.40 -31.58
C LEU A 69 -0.94 7.93 -31.54
N TYR A 70 0.23 8.46 -31.92
CA TYR A 70 0.35 9.88 -32.19
C TYR A 70 -0.44 10.25 -33.44
N LYS A 71 -0.86 11.51 -33.55
CA LYS A 71 -1.60 11.97 -34.75
C LYS A 71 -0.66 12.25 -35.93
N TYR A 72 0.55 12.70 -35.65
CA TYR A 72 1.58 13.00 -36.63
C TYR A 72 2.49 11.80 -36.84
N GLY A 73 2.74 11.46 -38.09
CA GLY A 73 3.65 10.40 -38.49
C GLY A 73 4.27 10.69 -39.84
N MET A 74 4.80 9.68 -40.46
CA MET A 74 5.51 9.78 -41.73
C MET A 74 4.92 8.87 -42.80
N VAL A 75 4.65 9.40 -43.97
CA VAL A 75 4.46 8.62 -45.20
C VAL A 75 5.85 8.17 -45.67
N CYS A 76 6.01 6.84 -45.74
CA CYS A 76 7.29 6.20 -46.03
C CYS A 76 7.18 5.27 -47.21
N ARG A 77 8.29 5.15 -47.95
CA ARG A 77 8.42 4.14 -49.04
C ARG A 77 9.26 2.97 -48.52
N ILE A 78 8.76 1.77 -48.67
CA ILE A 78 9.49 0.54 -48.31
C ILE A 78 10.58 0.33 -49.37
N ARG A 79 11.84 0.37 -48.94
CA ARG A 79 12.99 0.16 -49.82
C ARG A 79 13.41 -1.30 -49.83
N GLN A 80 13.37 -1.97 -48.72
CA GLN A 80 13.73 -3.36 -48.58
C GLN A 80 12.93 -4.04 -47.49
N MET A 81 12.56 -5.30 -47.73
CA MET A 81 11.88 -6.15 -46.79
C MET A 81 12.50 -7.54 -46.79
N VAL A 82 13.04 -8.00 -45.71
CA VAL A 82 13.71 -9.29 -45.56
C VAL A 82 13.00 -10.11 -44.48
N ARG A 83 12.41 -11.23 -44.86
CA ARG A 83 11.79 -12.17 -43.94
C ARG A 83 12.81 -13.18 -43.44
N GLN A 84 12.85 -13.40 -42.13
CA GLN A 84 13.70 -14.44 -41.56
C GLN A 84 13.09 -15.85 -41.75
N PRO A 85 13.93 -16.90 -41.81
CA PRO A 85 13.45 -18.26 -41.85
C PRO A 85 12.62 -18.59 -40.62
N GLY A 86 11.32 -18.92 -40.82
CA GLY A 86 10.36 -19.15 -39.74
C GLY A 86 9.17 -18.16 -39.71
N GLY A 87 9.17 -17.08 -40.52
CA GLY A 87 8.01 -16.27 -40.88
C GLY A 87 7.50 -15.29 -39.85
N LYS A 88 8.03 -15.25 -38.63
CA LYS A 88 7.56 -14.41 -37.55
C LYS A 88 8.22 -13.02 -37.48
N LEU A 89 9.45 -12.89 -37.98
CA LEU A 89 10.19 -11.63 -37.95
C LEU A 89 10.44 -11.12 -39.38
N CYS A 90 10.13 -9.85 -39.63
CA CYS A 90 10.40 -9.19 -40.90
C CYS A 90 11.25 -7.93 -40.63
N LYS A 91 12.45 -7.87 -41.22
CA LYS A 91 13.29 -6.67 -41.18
C LYS A 91 12.92 -5.76 -42.33
N VAL A 92 12.57 -4.53 -42.01
CA VAL A 92 12.09 -3.55 -42.99
C VAL A 92 13.04 -2.35 -43.01
N MET A 93 13.36 -1.88 -44.22
CA MET A 93 14.04 -0.62 -44.44
C MET A 93 13.08 0.33 -45.16
N ALA A 94 12.72 1.41 -44.52
CA ALA A 94 11.81 2.41 -45.04
C ALA A 94 12.49 3.79 -45.17
N GLU A 95 12.13 4.53 -46.19
CA GLU A 95 12.55 5.90 -46.44
C GLU A 95 11.37 6.86 -46.20
N GLY A 96 11.57 7.86 -45.33
CA GLY A 96 10.61 8.91 -45.04
C GLY A 96 10.42 9.87 -46.20
N LEU A 97 9.22 9.95 -46.75
CA LEU A 97 8.91 10.85 -47.89
C LEU A 97 8.47 12.24 -47.41
N HIS A 98 7.39 12.29 -46.63
CA HIS A 98 6.83 13.52 -46.11
C HIS A 98 6.00 13.27 -44.87
N ARG A 99 5.81 14.30 -44.04
CA ARG A 99 4.97 14.27 -42.86
C ARG A 99 3.50 14.13 -43.23
N GLY A 100 2.75 13.44 -42.45
CA GLY A 100 1.31 13.29 -42.54
C GLY A 100 0.65 13.33 -41.17
N THR A 101 -0.66 13.60 -41.21
CA THR A 101 -1.51 13.45 -40.01
C THR A 101 -2.66 12.53 -40.34
N ILE A 102 -3.06 11.74 -39.34
CA ILE A 102 -4.24 10.87 -39.47
C ILE A 102 -5.47 11.73 -39.27
N SER A 103 -6.30 11.84 -40.31
CA SER A 103 -7.58 12.55 -40.23
C SER A 103 -8.72 11.63 -39.77
N GLU A 104 -8.74 10.37 -40.23
CA GLU A 104 -9.76 9.40 -39.89
C GLU A 104 -9.22 7.98 -40.04
N PHE A 105 -9.59 7.06 -39.14
CA PHE A 105 -9.33 5.63 -39.32
C PHE A 105 -10.47 5.00 -40.10
N ILE A 106 -10.15 4.31 -41.21
CA ILE A 106 -11.11 3.66 -42.11
C ILE A 106 -11.41 2.23 -41.58
N SER A 107 -10.38 1.52 -41.14
CA SER A 107 -10.46 0.14 -40.65
C SER A 107 -9.36 -0.14 -39.64
N GLU A 108 -9.69 -0.95 -38.63
CA GLU A 108 -8.74 -1.40 -37.61
C GLU A 108 -8.29 -2.86 -37.81
N GLN A 109 -9.07 -3.63 -38.58
CA GLN A 109 -8.77 -5.05 -38.84
C GLN A 109 -8.87 -5.33 -40.38
N PRO A 110 -7.97 -6.18 -40.91
CA PRO A 110 -6.90 -6.95 -40.29
C PRO A 110 -5.64 -6.12 -40.00
N TYR A 111 -5.60 -4.85 -40.37
CA TYR A 111 -4.55 -3.85 -40.08
C TYR A 111 -5.18 -2.46 -40.07
N PHE A 112 -4.49 -1.51 -39.48
CA PHE A 112 -4.94 -0.12 -39.47
C PHE A 112 -4.86 0.48 -40.86
N MET A 113 -5.99 0.99 -41.35
CA MET A 113 -6.11 1.77 -42.57
C MET A 113 -6.68 3.13 -42.20
N GLY A 114 -6.07 4.20 -42.66
CA GLY A 114 -6.55 5.57 -42.36
C GLY A 114 -6.39 6.52 -43.52
N MET A 115 -7.16 7.60 -43.44
CA MET A 115 -7.01 8.77 -44.32
C MET A 115 -5.87 9.61 -43.83
N ILE A 116 -4.81 9.72 -44.60
CA ILE A 116 -3.60 10.48 -44.25
C ILE A 116 -3.61 11.77 -45.07
N GLU A 117 -3.54 12.89 -44.37
CA GLU A 117 -3.42 14.22 -44.92
C GLU A 117 -1.94 14.64 -44.92
N ARG A 118 -1.43 15.08 -46.07
CA ARG A 118 -0.06 15.56 -46.21
C ARG A 118 0.13 16.88 -45.47
N VAL A 119 1.12 16.94 -44.61
CA VAL A 119 1.46 18.15 -43.82
C VAL A 119 2.82 18.68 -44.27
N PRO A 120 2.88 19.73 -45.10
CA PRO A 120 4.15 20.35 -45.48
C PRO A 120 4.74 21.20 -44.35
N ASP A 121 6.06 21.37 -44.37
CA ASP A 121 6.70 22.34 -43.50
C ASP A 121 6.17 23.76 -43.79
N LYS A 122 5.94 24.55 -42.76
CA LYS A 122 5.43 25.91 -42.85
C LYS A 122 6.57 26.87 -43.15
N THR A 123 6.33 27.76 -44.16
CA THR A 123 7.27 28.81 -44.48
C THR A 123 7.30 29.90 -43.40
N GLU A 124 8.46 30.23 -42.92
CA GLU A 124 8.68 31.30 -41.94
C GLU A 124 9.42 32.49 -42.61
N HIS A 125 8.96 33.71 -42.32
CA HIS A 125 9.74 34.91 -42.57
C HIS A 125 10.67 35.18 -41.40
N ILE A 126 11.81 34.47 -41.36
CA ILE A 126 12.85 34.66 -40.37
C ILE A 126 14.04 35.38 -41.05
N ASP A 127 14.67 36.26 -40.30
CA ASP A 127 15.89 36.94 -40.71
C ASP A 127 16.95 35.91 -41.22
N PRO A 128 17.48 36.07 -42.41
CA PRO A 128 18.50 35.18 -42.97
C PRO A 128 19.67 34.93 -42.03
N ASP A 129 20.12 35.95 -41.30
CA ASP A 129 21.25 35.85 -40.39
C ASP A 129 20.90 34.99 -39.15
N LYS A 130 19.68 35.14 -38.61
CA LYS A 130 19.18 34.28 -37.53
C LYS A 130 19.06 32.83 -37.95
N ARG A 131 18.54 32.57 -39.16
CA ARG A 131 18.42 31.22 -39.71
C ARG A 131 19.78 30.54 -39.87
N GLU A 132 20.77 31.27 -40.39
CA GLU A 132 22.12 30.73 -40.55
C GLU A 132 22.81 30.49 -39.20
N ALA A 133 22.60 31.38 -38.22
CA ALA A 133 23.10 31.19 -36.85
C ALA A 133 22.54 29.92 -36.21
N LEU A 134 21.22 29.68 -36.32
CA LEU A 134 20.59 28.46 -35.77
C LEU A 134 21.14 27.18 -36.42
N MET A 135 21.32 27.19 -37.74
CA MET A 135 21.88 26.04 -38.44
C MET A 135 23.32 25.74 -38.00
N ARG A 136 24.19 26.80 -37.93
CA ARG A 136 25.56 26.65 -37.46
C ARG A 136 25.66 26.15 -36.05
N THR A 137 24.82 26.68 -35.13
CA THR A 137 24.77 26.23 -33.73
C THR A 137 24.39 24.78 -33.65
N ALA A 138 23.32 24.34 -34.36
CA ALA A 138 22.89 22.96 -34.35
C ALA A 138 23.96 21.99 -34.92
N VAL A 139 24.64 22.37 -35.97
CA VAL A 139 25.73 21.58 -36.57
C VAL A 139 26.92 21.47 -35.63
N ASN A 140 27.32 22.58 -34.96
CA ASN A 140 28.42 22.55 -34.00
C ASN A 140 28.12 21.67 -32.78
N LEU A 141 26.91 21.77 -32.21
CA LEU A 141 26.49 20.92 -31.11
C LEU A 141 26.39 19.44 -31.53
N PHE A 142 25.97 19.17 -32.74
CA PHE A 142 25.98 17.82 -33.27
C PHE A 142 27.37 17.26 -33.50
N ASP A 143 28.33 18.10 -33.94
CA ASP A 143 29.76 17.71 -34.04
C ASP A 143 30.31 17.34 -32.67
N GLU A 144 30.07 18.17 -31.66
CA GLU A 144 30.44 17.87 -30.28
C GLU A 144 29.82 16.57 -29.76
N TYR A 145 28.51 16.34 -30.05
CA TYR A 145 27.82 15.11 -29.73
C TYR A 145 28.46 13.87 -30.40
N VAL A 146 28.84 13.97 -31.67
CA VAL A 146 29.52 12.90 -32.43
C VAL A 146 30.88 12.58 -31.82
N GLN A 147 31.66 13.61 -31.43
CA GLN A 147 32.97 13.44 -30.79
C GLN A 147 32.88 12.74 -29.43
N LEU A 148 31.90 13.11 -28.57
CA LEU A 148 31.70 12.52 -27.27
C LEU A 148 31.10 11.11 -27.35
N SER A 149 30.24 10.85 -28.32
CA SER A 149 29.58 9.53 -28.44
C SER A 149 30.50 8.40 -28.85
N GLY A 150 31.64 8.70 -29.49
CA GLY A 150 32.66 7.72 -29.88
C GLY A 150 32.26 6.65 -30.89
N ASN A 151 30.97 6.53 -31.20
CA ASN A 151 30.36 5.44 -31.97
C ASN A 151 29.84 5.86 -33.36
N MET A 152 30.04 7.12 -33.74
CA MET A 152 29.55 7.65 -35.03
C MET A 152 30.68 7.98 -35.97
N ALA A 153 30.50 7.72 -37.28
CA ALA A 153 31.52 8.01 -38.31
C ALA A 153 31.56 9.53 -38.58
N PRO A 154 32.74 10.16 -38.59
CA PRO A 154 32.89 11.59 -38.90
C PRO A 154 32.30 12.02 -40.25
N GLU A 155 32.13 11.06 -41.18
CA GLU A 155 31.56 11.31 -42.53
C GLU A 155 30.09 11.78 -42.47
N MET A 156 29.39 11.57 -41.37
CA MET A 156 28.00 12.03 -41.17
C MET A 156 27.91 13.58 -41.16
N LEU A 157 28.96 14.27 -40.80
CA LEU A 157 28.99 15.74 -40.74
C LEU A 157 29.09 16.40 -42.12
N LEU A 158 29.68 15.71 -43.12
CA LEU A 158 29.88 16.26 -44.46
C LEU A 158 28.60 16.71 -45.14
N ASN A 159 27.53 15.94 -45.01
CA ASN A 159 26.23 16.26 -45.60
C ASN A 159 25.55 17.48 -44.94
N LEU A 160 25.82 17.73 -43.65
CA LEU A 160 25.25 18.83 -42.89
C LEU A 160 25.95 20.15 -43.21
N VAL A 161 27.29 20.13 -43.35
CA VAL A 161 28.10 21.35 -43.62
C VAL A 161 27.80 21.94 -44.99
N ILE A 162 27.43 21.12 -45.97
CA ILE A 162 27.09 21.54 -47.33
C ILE A 162 25.65 22.04 -47.47
N SER A 163 24.76 21.59 -46.60
CA SER A 163 23.33 21.93 -46.70
C SER A 163 23.04 23.35 -46.23
N ARG A 164 22.19 24.06 -46.99
CA ARG A 164 21.64 25.38 -46.64
C ARG A 164 20.16 25.33 -46.27
N ASP A 165 19.60 24.12 -46.17
CA ASP A 165 18.19 23.92 -45.89
C ASP A 165 18.00 23.59 -44.38
N PRO A 166 17.35 24.47 -43.59
CA PRO A 166 17.13 24.27 -42.19
C PRO A 166 16.22 23.04 -41.91
N ALA A 167 15.33 22.68 -42.84
CA ALA A 167 14.49 21.51 -42.73
C ALA A 167 15.31 20.21 -42.81
N PHE A 168 16.23 20.16 -43.79
CA PHE A 168 17.15 19.02 -43.93
C PHE A 168 18.06 18.87 -42.70
N VAL A 169 18.68 19.96 -42.26
CA VAL A 169 19.61 19.95 -41.11
C VAL A 169 18.89 19.45 -39.86
N SER A 170 17.73 20.01 -39.55
CA SER A 170 16.95 19.59 -38.37
C SER A 170 16.54 18.14 -38.45
N ASN A 171 16.02 17.65 -39.57
CA ASN A 171 15.58 16.27 -39.74
C ASN A 171 16.75 15.29 -39.66
N TYR A 172 17.88 15.60 -40.26
CA TYR A 172 19.07 14.74 -40.27
C TYR A 172 19.67 14.59 -38.89
N ILE A 173 19.83 15.65 -38.12
CA ILE A 173 20.34 15.59 -36.76
C ILE A 173 19.33 14.82 -35.85
N SER A 174 18.04 15.16 -35.91
CA SER A 174 16.99 14.49 -35.12
C SER A 174 16.94 13.00 -35.34
N GLN A 175 17.21 12.53 -36.58
CA GLN A 175 17.24 11.11 -36.89
C GLN A 175 18.42 10.40 -36.23
N ASN A 176 19.61 11.03 -36.23
CA ASN A 176 20.87 10.40 -35.88
C ASN A 176 21.26 10.55 -34.41
N VAL A 177 20.69 11.50 -33.67
CA VAL A 177 20.89 11.65 -32.23
C VAL A 177 20.08 10.58 -31.46
N ARG A 178 20.67 10.01 -30.40
CA ARG A 178 20.04 9.03 -29.50
C ARG A 178 19.37 9.76 -28.35
N ILE A 179 18.15 10.22 -28.57
CA ILE A 179 17.30 10.88 -27.59
C ILE A 179 16.00 10.11 -27.44
N ASP A 180 15.23 10.42 -26.40
CA ASP A 180 13.93 9.79 -26.15
C ASP A 180 13.00 9.93 -27.37
N TYR A 181 12.23 8.89 -27.67
CA TYR A 181 11.31 8.88 -28.80
C TYR A 181 10.22 9.97 -28.70
N ARG A 182 9.88 10.41 -27.47
CA ARG A 182 8.92 11.49 -27.22
C ARG A 182 9.49 12.84 -27.67
N ASP A 183 10.77 13.07 -27.45
CA ASP A 183 11.44 14.27 -27.91
C ASP A 183 11.59 14.26 -29.43
N LYS A 184 11.91 13.09 -30.02
CA LYS A 184 11.85 12.90 -31.47
C LYS A 184 10.46 13.18 -32.04
N GLN A 185 9.40 12.76 -31.36
CA GLN A 185 8.04 13.01 -31.76
C GLN A 185 7.71 14.52 -31.68
N ASN A 186 8.10 15.19 -30.62
CA ASN A 186 7.92 16.63 -30.47
C ASN A 186 8.63 17.43 -31.60
N LEU A 187 9.82 16.97 -32.03
CA LEU A 187 10.53 17.53 -33.17
C LEU A 187 9.83 17.22 -34.50
N LEU A 188 9.25 16.02 -34.64
CA LEU A 188 8.50 15.64 -35.83
C LEU A 188 7.22 16.47 -36.02
N GLU A 189 6.53 16.79 -34.93
CA GLU A 189 5.30 17.59 -34.89
C GLU A 189 5.52 19.07 -35.12
N GLU A 190 6.75 19.58 -34.89
CA GLU A 190 7.07 20.99 -35.17
C GLU A 190 7.24 21.23 -36.67
N LEU A 191 6.28 21.92 -37.23
CA LEU A 191 6.21 22.19 -38.68
C LEU A 191 7.09 23.35 -39.15
N HIS A 192 7.57 24.16 -38.22
CA HIS A 192 8.43 25.31 -38.53
C HIS A 192 9.91 24.89 -38.43
N PRO A 193 10.67 24.81 -39.53
CA PRO A 193 12.04 24.29 -39.50
C PRO A 193 12.97 25.02 -38.53
N CYS A 194 12.87 26.35 -38.43
CA CYS A 194 13.75 27.11 -37.52
C CYS A 194 13.36 26.90 -36.04
N LYS A 195 12.06 26.81 -35.72
CA LYS A 195 11.64 26.47 -34.35
C LYS A 195 12.01 25.04 -34.00
N ARG A 196 11.98 24.13 -34.98
CA ARG A 196 12.46 22.75 -34.77
C ARG A 196 13.96 22.73 -34.46
N LEU A 197 14.76 23.60 -35.14
CA LEU A 197 16.17 23.77 -34.81
C LEU A 197 16.39 24.37 -33.43
N GLU A 198 15.58 25.36 -33.00
CA GLU A 198 15.65 25.92 -31.65
C GLU A 198 15.40 24.81 -30.59
N LYS A 199 14.34 24.04 -30.73
CA LYS A 199 14.07 22.87 -29.83
C LYS A 199 15.17 21.83 -29.88
N LEU A 200 15.68 21.53 -31.04
CA LEU A 200 16.78 20.58 -31.23
C LEU A 200 18.05 21.01 -30.52
N ILE A 201 18.39 22.32 -30.59
CA ILE A 201 19.53 22.93 -29.89
C ILE A 201 19.37 22.77 -28.37
N GLU A 202 18.18 22.99 -27.83
CA GLU A 202 17.91 22.78 -26.40
C GLU A 202 18.12 21.31 -25.97
N ILE A 203 17.62 20.39 -26.77
CA ILE A 203 17.77 18.94 -26.52
C ILE A 203 19.24 18.53 -26.61
N LEU A 204 19.96 18.99 -27.65
CA LEU A 204 21.40 18.69 -27.84
C LEU A 204 22.24 19.21 -26.67
N ASN A 205 21.99 20.42 -26.19
CA ASN A 205 22.68 20.96 -25.03
C ASN A 205 22.45 20.14 -23.76
N HIS A 206 21.20 19.65 -23.58
CA HIS A 206 20.89 18.80 -22.45
C HIS A 206 21.62 17.45 -22.52
N GLU A 207 21.60 16.81 -23.68
CA GLU A 207 22.30 15.55 -23.91
C GLU A 207 23.80 15.65 -23.76
N LEU A 208 24.40 16.72 -24.27
CA LEU A 208 25.84 16.97 -24.12
C LEU A 208 26.24 17.15 -22.66
N ASN A 209 25.44 17.84 -21.87
CA ASN A 209 25.68 17.98 -20.44
C ASN A 209 25.60 16.59 -19.72
N ILE A 210 24.66 15.74 -20.10
CA ILE A 210 24.58 14.37 -19.54
C ILE A 210 25.84 13.59 -19.93
N MET A 211 26.21 13.60 -21.20
CA MET A 211 27.38 12.85 -21.69
C MET A 211 28.71 13.34 -21.06
N SER A 212 28.87 14.64 -20.81
CA SER A 212 30.04 15.15 -20.10
C SER A 212 30.14 14.65 -18.66
N ILE A 213 28.98 14.59 -17.94
CA ILE A 213 28.92 14.03 -16.59
C ILE A 213 29.22 12.51 -16.61
N GLU A 214 28.70 11.79 -17.59
CA GLU A 214 29.00 10.35 -17.76
C GLU A 214 30.50 10.11 -18.02
N GLN A 215 31.13 10.96 -18.81
CA GLN A 215 32.58 10.89 -19.08
C GLN A 215 33.41 11.16 -17.80
N GLU A 216 33.07 12.21 -17.04
CA GLU A 216 33.71 12.50 -15.75
C GLU A 216 33.60 11.33 -14.77
N LEU A 217 32.41 10.72 -14.67
CA LEU A 217 32.16 9.54 -13.82
C LEU A 217 32.99 8.33 -14.29
N ASN A 218 33.07 8.10 -15.59
CA ASN A 218 33.86 7.00 -16.15
C ASN A 218 35.36 7.20 -15.93
N GLU A 219 35.87 8.45 -16.08
CA GLU A 219 37.26 8.80 -15.81
C GLU A 219 37.60 8.60 -14.33
N ALA A 220 36.72 9.08 -13.40
CA ALA A 220 36.90 8.87 -11.98
C ALA A 220 36.88 7.36 -11.60
N THR A 221 36.01 6.57 -12.24
CA THR A 221 35.92 5.12 -12.03
C THR A 221 37.16 4.41 -12.53
N ASN A 222 37.68 4.79 -13.70
CA ASN A 222 38.89 4.23 -14.27
C ASN A 222 40.15 4.60 -13.44
N GLU A 223 40.24 5.82 -12.90
CA GLU A 223 41.27 6.18 -11.94
C GLU A 223 41.22 5.31 -10.67
N GLN A 224 40.02 5.02 -10.17
CA GLN A 224 39.84 4.17 -9.00
C GLN A 224 40.22 2.72 -9.28
N VAL A 225 39.88 2.20 -10.45
CA VAL A 225 40.31 0.86 -10.91
C VAL A 225 41.85 0.80 -11.06
N ASN A 226 42.46 1.80 -11.65
CA ASN A 226 43.93 1.88 -11.80
C ASN A 226 44.66 1.99 -10.44
N ARG A 227 44.11 2.74 -9.47
CA ARG A 227 44.59 2.74 -8.07
C ARG A 227 44.47 1.37 -7.44
N ASN A 228 43.35 0.68 -7.59
CA ASN A 228 43.14 -0.64 -7.06
C ASN A 228 44.07 -1.68 -7.67
N GLN A 229 44.35 -1.63 -8.99
CA GLN A 229 45.33 -2.49 -9.66
C GLN A 229 46.74 -2.21 -9.17
N ARG A 230 47.12 -0.96 -8.95
CA ARG A 230 48.42 -0.56 -8.42
C ARG A 230 48.57 -1.01 -6.96
N ASP A 231 47.52 -0.87 -6.15
CA ASP A 231 47.49 -1.36 -4.79
C ASP A 231 47.56 -2.90 -4.72
N TYR A 232 46.89 -3.58 -5.68
CA TYR A 232 47.01 -5.02 -5.83
C TYR A 232 48.44 -5.45 -6.15
N TYR A 233 49.10 -4.80 -7.12
CA TYR A 233 50.48 -5.08 -7.50
C TYR A 233 51.45 -4.81 -6.35
N LEU A 234 51.29 -3.73 -5.61
CA LEU A 234 52.08 -3.41 -4.42
C LEU A 234 51.86 -4.41 -3.30
N ARG A 235 50.63 -4.91 -3.10
CA ARG A 235 50.31 -5.97 -2.13
C ARG A 235 50.90 -7.31 -2.52
N GLU A 236 50.92 -7.63 -3.83
CA GLU A 236 51.55 -8.85 -4.31
C GLU A 236 53.07 -8.82 -4.15
N GLN A 237 53.72 -7.66 -4.39
CA GLN A 237 55.10 -7.45 -4.05
C GLN A 237 55.38 -7.52 -2.54
N MET A 238 54.51 -6.94 -1.72
CA MET A 238 54.56 -7.09 -0.26
C MET A 238 54.47 -8.55 0.19
N LYS A 239 53.59 -9.32 -0.45
CA LYS A 239 53.41 -10.75 -0.16
C LYS A 239 54.67 -11.58 -0.49
N VAL A 240 55.33 -11.31 -1.61
CA VAL A 240 56.59 -11.97 -1.97
C VAL A 240 57.68 -11.56 -0.97
N ILE A 241 57.72 -10.33 -0.53
CA ILE A 241 58.64 -9.83 0.50
C ILE A 241 58.36 -10.47 1.87
N GLN A 242 57.06 -10.62 2.22
CA GLN A 242 56.63 -11.29 3.49
C GLN A 242 56.93 -12.79 3.47
N GLN A 243 56.78 -13.46 2.30
CA GLN A 243 57.20 -14.85 2.12
C GLN A 243 58.73 -15.04 2.30
N GLU A 244 59.52 -14.11 1.82
CA GLU A 244 60.97 -14.11 2.02
C GLU A 244 61.38 -13.73 3.47
N LEU A 245 60.54 -12.98 4.19
CA LEU A 245 60.76 -12.60 5.60
C LEU A 245 60.17 -13.61 6.59
N GLY A 246 59.45 -14.64 6.16
CA GLY A 246 58.92 -15.70 7.02
C GLY A 246 57.69 -15.32 7.88
N GLU A 247 56.99 -14.23 7.54
CA GLU A 247 55.75 -13.81 8.20
C GLU A 247 54.53 -14.37 7.42
N ASP A 248 54.03 -15.51 7.85
CA ASP A 248 53.01 -16.30 7.15
C ASP A 248 51.63 -16.16 7.82
N ASP A 249 51.04 -14.92 7.82
CA ASP A 249 49.69 -14.65 8.34
C ASP A 249 48.57 -15.35 7.57
N SER A 250 48.82 -15.80 6.32
CA SER A 250 47.79 -16.41 5.48
C SER A 250 47.49 -17.89 5.81
N PHE A 251 48.43 -18.61 6.44
CA PHE A 251 48.21 -19.95 6.91
C PHE A 251 47.47 -19.98 8.27
N ASP A 252 47.55 -18.92 9.04
CA ASP A 252 46.92 -18.78 10.34
C ASP A 252 45.38 -18.69 10.18
N ASP A 253 44.87 -17.86 9.23
CA ASP A 253 43.43 -17.72 8.92
C ASP A 253 42.76 -19.06 8.59
N ILE A 254 43.38 -19.87 7.71
CA ILE A 254 42.87 -21.15 7.27
C ILE A 254 42.85 -22.18 8.40
N GLY A 255 43.91 -22.14 9.23
CA GLY A 255 44.04 -22.94 10.45
C GLY A 255 42.94 -22.56 11.46
N GLU A 256 42.72 -21.27 11.63
CA GLU A 256 41.70 -20.73 12.52
C GLU A 256 40.28 -21.14 12.09
N TYR A 257 39.92 -21.00 10.79
CA TYR A 257 38.63 -21.46 10.28
C TYR A 257 38.41 -22.95 10.51
N ARG A 258 39.41 -23.79 10.27
CA ARG A 258 39.31 -25.24 10.54
C ARG A 258 39.14 -25.57 12.02
N ALA A 259 39.83 -24.86 12.86
CA ALA A 259 39.69 -25.03 14.32
C ALA A 259 38.30 -24.64 14.82
N LYS A 260 37.79 -23.48 14.40
CA LYS A 260 36.43 -22.99 14.71
C LYS A 260 35.33 -23.93 14.24
N ILE A 261 35.44 -24.46 12.99
CA ILE A 261 34.47 -25.42 12.45
C ILE A 261 34.38 -26.68 13.32
N ARG A 262 35.53 -27.22 13.80
CA ARG A 262 35.56 -28.41 14.65
C ARG A 262 35.03 -28.13 16.06
N GLU A 263 35.33 -26.95 16.61
CA GLU A 263 34.86 -26.54 17.93
C GLU A 263 33.32 -26.44 18.00
N LEU A 264 32.67 -25.98 16.94
CA LEU A 264 31.22 -25.78 16.87
C LEU A 264 30.41 -27.08 16.87
N SER A 265 31.05 -28.28 16.75
CA SER A 265 30.37 -29.59 16.74
C SER A 265 29.18 -29.64 15.82
N LEU A 266 29.39 -29.24 14.55
CA LEU A 266 28.36 -29.09 13.52
C LEU A 266 27.81 -30.46 13.07
N PRO A 267 26.59 -30.50 12.47
CA PRO A 267 26.13 -31.69 11.76
C PRO A 267 27.12 -32.09 10.68
N ALA A 268 27.34 -33.40 10.47
CA ALA A 268 28.39 -33.93 9.58
C ALA A 268 28.32 -33.38 8.14
N GLU A 269 27.13 -33.19 7.58
CA GLU A 269 26.90 -32.59 6.25
C GLU A 269 27.38 -31.14 6.20
N VAL A 270 27.10 -30.38 7.25
CA VAL A 270 27.46 -28.95 7.37
C VAL A 270 28.97 -28.81 7.56
N GLU A 271 29.59 -29.63 8.44
CA GLU A 271 31.02 -29.62 8.68
C GLU A 271 31.81 -29.97 7.40
N GLU A 272 31.40 -31.01 6.69
CA GLU A 272 32.05 -31.44 5.43
C GLU A 272 32.03 -30.32 4.39
N LYS A 273 30.85 -29.65 4.22
CA LYS A 273 30.68 -28.57 3.25
C LYS A 273 31.51 -27.33 3.61
N LEU A 274 31.53 -26.93 4.88
CA LEU A 274 32.36 -25.81 5.32
C LEU A 274 33.85 -26.10 5.17
N LEU A 275 34.32 -27.32 5.49
CA LEU A 275 35.71 -27.71 5.28
C LEU A 275 36.10 -27.73 3.81
N LYS A 276 35.18 -28.07 2.89
CA LYS A 276 35.38 -27.94 1.43
C LYS A 276 35.54 -26.47 1.04
N GLU A 277 34.71 -25.55 1.56
CA GLU A 277 34.82 -24.12 1.28
C GLU A 277 36.14 -23.55 1.81
N VAL A 278 36.58 -23.95 3.02
CA VAL A 278 37.91 -23.58 3.53
C VAL A 278 39.03 -24.11 2.62
N SER A 279 38.85 -25.31 2.03
CA SER A 279 39.81 -25.87 1.07
C SER A 279 39.79 -25.14 -0.26
N HIS A 280 38.65 -24.55 -0.66
CA HIS A 280 38.54 -23.65 -1.81
C HIS A 280 39.23 -22.32 -1.51
N LEU A 281 39.01 -21.75 -0.32
CA LEU A 281 39.68 -20.51 0.11
C LEU A 281 41.21 -20.67 0.07
N ALA A 282 41.71 -21.81 0.53
CA ALA A 282 43.15 -22.11 0.51
C ALA A 282 43.79 -22.11 -0.89
N LYS A 283 42.99 -22.34 -1.95
CA LYS A 283 43.44 -22.36 -3.35
C LYS A 283 43.30 -21.00 -4.04
N GLN A 284 42.59 -20.07 -3.47
CA GLN A 284 42.37 -18.72 -4.05
C GLN A 284 43.54 -17.78 -3.74
N PRO A 285 43.92 -16.94 -4.71
CA PRO A 285 44.91 -15.88 -4.45
C PRO A 285 44.45 -14.95 -3.32
N PHE A 286 45.36 -14.57 -2.46
CA PHE A 286 45.06 -13.64 -1.39
C PHE A 286 44.55 -12.30 -1.97
N GLY A 287 43.45 -11.77 -1.45
CA GLY A 287 42.85 -10.50 -1.91
C GLY A 287 42.01 -10.60 -3.18
N SER A 288 41.79 -11.80 -3.72
CA SER A 288 40.84 -11.96 -4.82
C SER A 288 39.39 -11.68 -4.35
N THR A 289 38.56 -11.20 -5.24
CA THR A 289 37.10 -10.97 -4.97
C THR A 289 36.44 -12.26 -4.51
N GLU A 290 36.82 -13.40 -5.08
CA GLU A 290 36.28 -14.71 -4.73
C GLU A 290 36.69 -15.12 -3.29
N ALA A 291 37.97 -14.90 -2.91
CA ALA A 291 38.41 -15.14 -1.52
C ALA A 291 37.64 -14.28 -0.52
N THR A 292 37.32 -13.03 -0.84
CA THR A 292 36.54 -12.13 0.01
C THR A 292 35.11 -12.63 0.15
N VAL A 293 34.48 -13.14 -0.92
CA VAL A 293 33.12 -13.72 -0.87
C VAL A 293 33.13 -14.99 -0.02
N ILE A 294 34.12 -15.90 -0.19
CA ILE A 294 34.22 -17.13 0.59
C ILE A 294 34.45 -16.82 2.07
N ARG A 295 35.32 -15.84 2.43
CA ARG A 295 35.51 -15.41 3.82
C ARG A 295 34.20 -14.89 4.43
N GLY A 296 33.52 -13.97 3.76
CA GLY A 296 32.22 -13.43 4.24
C GLY A 296 31.17 -14.52 4.42
N TYR A 297 31.18 -15.55 3.56
CA TYR A 297 30.32 -16.71 3.71
C TYR A 297 30.69 -17.54 4.95
N LEU A 298 31.97 -17.90 5.11
CA LEU A 298 32.48 -18.67 6.27
C LEU A 298 32.21 -17.92 7.58
N ASP A 299 32.52 -16.62 7.63
CA ASP A 299 32.27 -15.79 8.80
C ASP A 299 30.80 -15.82 9.19
N THR A 300 29.90 -15.64 8.19
CA THR A 300 28.46 -15.69 8.44
C THR A 300 28.02 -17.06 8.96
N CYS A 301 28.54 -18.15 8.40
CA CYS A 301 28.21 -19.51 8.86
C CYS A 301 28.70 -19.81 10.27
N LEU A 302 29.89 -19.32 10.62
CA LEU A 302 30.51 -19.51 11.95
C LEU A 302 29.91 -18.62 13.04
N GLU A 303 29.35 -17.46 12.66
CA GLU A 303 28.62 -16.59 13.59
C GLU A 303 27.25 -17.13 13.98
N LEU A 304 26.73 -18.13 13.25
CA LEU A 304 25.44 -18.73 13.56
C LEU A 304 25.52 -19.61 14.82
N PRO A 305 24.52 -19.52 15.70
CA PRO A 305 24.46 -20.28 16.94
C PRO A 305 23.94 -21.70 16.70
N TRP A 306 24.70 -22.58 16.02
CA TRP A 306 24.29 -23.93 15.66
C TRP A 306 23.79 -24.77 16.83
N ASN A 307 24.52 -24.74 17.97
CA ASN A 307 24.26 -25.55 19.14
C ASN A 307 24.09 -24.73 20.43
N VAL A 308 23.99 -23.38 20.29
CA VAL A 308 23.88 -22.49 21.45
C VAL A 308 22.41 -22.25 21.75
N LYS A 309 21.92 -22.74 22.88
CA LYS A 309 20.53 -22.53 23.35
C LYS A 309 20.51 -21.68 24.60
N THR A 310 19.51 -20.83 24.77
CA THR A 310 19.20 -20.19 26.03
C THR A 310 18.50 -21.19 26.95
N GLU A 311 18.84 -21.16 28.25
CA GLU A 311 18.11 -21.96 29.24
C GLU A 311 16.68 -21.44 29.39
N GLU A 312 15.71 -22.27 29.04
CA GLU A 312 14.31 -21.93 29.11
C GLU A 312 13.78 -22.01 30.53
N THR A 313 12.97 -21.00 30.87
CA THR A 313 12.22 -21.04 32.14
C THR A 313 10.87 -21.68 31.89
N ASN A 314 10.62 -22.82 32.51
CA ASN A 314 9.34 -23.57 32.38
C ASN A 314 8.41 -23.32 33.58
N ASP A 315 8.61 -22.26 34.33
CA ASP A 315 7.74 -21.89 35.47
C ASP A 315 6.51 -21.14 34.97
N ILE A 316 5.41 -21.87 34.81
CA ILE A 316 4.10 -21.38 34.38
C ILE A 316 3.58 -20.28 35.33
N ALA A 317 3.78 -20.43 36.63
CA ALA A 317 3.30 -19.46 37.61
C ALA A 317 4.07 -18.14 37.54
N ALA A 318 5.40 -18.21 37.37
CA ALA A 318 6.23 -17.03 37.16
C ALA A 318 5.89 -16.34 35.79
N ALA A 319 5.67 -17.12 34.75
CA ALA A 319 5.25 -16.62 33.45
C ALA A 319 3.92 -15.85 33.53
N ARG A 320 2.90 -16.42 34.18
CA ARG A 320 1.59 -15.77 34.39
C ARG A 320 1.76 -14.46 35.17
N LYS A 321 2.50 -14.48 36.26
CA LYS A 321 2.75 -13.27 37.06
C LYS A 321 3.44 -12.17 36.23
N MET A 322 4.41 -12.51 35.40
CA MET A 322 5.12 -11.56 34.54
C MET A 322 4.20 -10.96 33.48
N LEU A 323 3.33 -11.78 32.87
CA LEU A 323 2.33 -11.31 31.90
C LEU A 323 1.31 -10.37 32.54
N ASP A 324 0.90 -10.64 33.79
CA ASP A 324 -0.02 -9.79 34.56
C ASP A 324 0.63 -8.46 35.00
N GLU A 325 1.91 -8.50 35.35
CA GLU A 325 2.68 -7.27 35.68
C GLU A 325 2.91 -6.37 34.46
N ASP A 326 3.05 -6.94 33.26
CA ASP A 326 3.36 -6.19 32.05
C ASP A 326 2.13 -5.70 31.29
N HIS A 327 1.00 -6.39 31.40
CA HIS A 327 -0.20 -6.14 30.61
C HIS A 327 -1.46 -6.14 31.44
N PHE A 328 -2.25 -5.08 31.31
CA PHE A 328 -3.61 -5.03 31.89
C PHE A 328 -4.59 -5.74 30.95
N GLY A 329 -5.49 -6.55 31.51
CA GLY A 329 -6.47 -7.31 30.73
C GLY A 329 -5.81 -8.37 29.82
N LEU A 330 -6.32 -8.55 28.61
CA LEU A 330 -5.86 -9.54 27.63
C LEU A 330 -5.90 -11.00 28.14
N GLU A 331 -6.90 -11.34 28.97
CA GLU A 331 -6.98 -12.64 29.66
C GLU A 331 -6.94 -13.82 28.68
N LYS A 332 -7.74 -13.77 27.59
CA LYS A 332 -7.75 -14.83 26.55
C LYS A 332 -6.35 -15.08 25.97
N VAL A 333 -5.57 -13.99 25.71
CA VAL A 333 -4.21 -14.09 25.16
C VAL A 333 -3.27 -14.70 26.20
N LYS A 334 -3.35 -14.24 27.46
CA LYS A 334 -2.53 -14.75 28.54
C LYS A 334 -2.80 -16.22 28.82
N GLU A 335 -4.07 -16.61 28.88
CA GLU A 335 -4.47 -18.01 29.06
C GLU A 335 -3.90 -18.88 27.94
N ARG A 336 -4.03 -18.45 26.71
CA ARG A 336 -3.54 -19.22 25.57
C ARG A 336 -2.00 -19.37 25.57
N VAL A 337 -1.28 -18.32 25.96
CA VAL A 337 0.18 -18.38 26.14
C VAL A 337 0.53 -19.38 27.27
N ILE A 338 -0.20 -19.36 28.36
CA ILE A 338 0.02 -20.28 29.49
C ILE A 338 -0.27 -21.73 29.09
N GLU A 339 -1.36 -21.99 28.36
CA GLU A 339 -1.67 -23.32 27.80
C GLU A 339 -0.56 -23.81 26.87
N TYR A 340 -0.05 -22.93 25.98
CA TYR A 340 1.07 -23.23 25.10
C TYR A 340 2.31 -23.65 25.90
N LEU A 341 2.67 -22.88 26.95
CA LEU A 341 3.82 -23.20 27.81
C LEU A 341 3.63 -24.51 28.56
N ALA A 342 2.40 -24.80 29.02
CA ALA A 342 2.05 -26.05 29.68
C ALA A 342 2.19 -27.27 28.75
N VAL A 343 1.67 -27.16 27.52
CA VAL A 343 1.80 -28.22 26.50
C VAL A 343 3.29 -28.48 26.19
N ARG A 344 4.07 -27.43 26.03
CA ARG A 344 5.50 -27.55 25.77
C ARG A 344 6.28 -28.18 26.92
N GLN A 345 5.90 -27.91 28.16
CA GLN A 345 6.50 -28.54 29.33
C GLN A 345 6.21 -30.05 29.37
N LEU A 346 5.00 -30.46 29.01
CA LEU A 346 4.58 -31.87 29.00
C LEU A 346 5.09 -32.64 27.78
N ALA A 347 5.23 -31.99 26.65
CA ALA A 347 5.63 -32.60 25.38
C ALA A 347 6.71 -31.78 24.66
N PRO A 348 7.98 -31.77 25.15
CA PRO A 348 9.05 -30.90 24.62
C PRO A 348 9.40 -31.13 23.15
N LYS A 349 9.07 -32.30 22.62
CA LYS A 349 9.32 -32.67 21.20
C LYS A 349 8.11 -32.43 20.28
N MET A 350 7.02 -31.93 20.80
CA MET A 350 5.85 -31.66 20.00
C MET A 350 6.05 -30.34 19.23
N ASN A 351 5.86 -30.38 17.93
CA ASN A 351 5.97 -29.22 17.09
C ASN A 351 5.00 -28.15 17.56
N SER A 352 5.54 -26.96 17.83
CA SER A 352 4.76 -25.84 18.38
C SER A 352 3.85 -25.23 17.32
N SER A 353 2.60 -24.98 17.67
CA SER A 353 1.68 -24.20 16.86
C SER A 353 2.21 -22.79 16.65
N LEU A 354 2.07 -22.25 15.45
CA LEU A 354 2.41 -20.88 15.12
C LEU A 354 1.33 -19.93 15.67
N LEU A 355 1.68 -19.08 16.65
CA LEU A 355 0.73 -18.12 17.19
C LEU A 355 0.64 -16.86 16.30
N CYS A 356 -0.58 -16.45 15.97
CA CYS A 356 -0.85 -15.22 15.24
C CYS A 356 -1.69 -14.27 16.08
N LEU A 357 -1.11 -13.11 16.44
CA LEU A 357 -1.79 -12.06 17.20
C LEU A 357 -2.44 -11.08 16.22
N VAL A 358 -3.77 -11.11 16.12
CA VAL A 358 -4.54 -10.27 15.21
C VAL A 358 -5.29 -9.19 15.98
N GLY A 359 -5.34 -7.97 15.46
CA GLY A 359 -6.14 -6.90 16.04
C GLY A 359 -5.70 -5.51 15.64
N PRO A 360 -6.43 -4.48 16.05
CA PRO A 360 -6.15 -3.09 15.67
C PRO A 360 -4.75 -2.62 16.09
N PRO A 361 -4.21 -1.58 15.43
CA PRO A 361 -2.91 -1.03 15.80
C PRO A 361 -2.93 -0.45 17.22
N GLY A 362 -1.88 -0.74 17.99
CA GLY A 362 -1.72 -0.20 19.36
C GLY A 362 -2.40 -1.01 20.46
N THR A 363 -2.93 -2.19 20.18
CA THR A 363 -3.52 -3.11 21.17
C THR A 363 -2.48 -3.96 21.93
N GLY A 364 -1.19 -3.76 21.65
CA GLY A 364 -0.11 -4.41 22.45
C GLY A 364 0.43 -5.70 21.85
N LYS A 365 0.09 -6.08 20.60
CA LYS A 365 0.56 -7.32 19.93
C LYS A 365 2.07 -7.56 20.09
N THR A 366 2.88 -6.61 19.66
CA THR A 366 4.34 -6.71 19.75
C THR A 366 4.83 -6.65 21.22
N SER A 367 4.12 -5.93 22.09
CA SER A 367 4.48 -5.83 23.51
C SER A 367 4.29 -7.14 24.25
N ILE A 368 3.18 -7.85 23.99
CA ILE A 368 2.91 -9.14 24.61
C ILE A 368 3.91 -10.19 24.11
N ALA A 369 4.30 -10.17 22.84
CA ALA A 369 5.36 -11.04 22.33
C ALA A 369 6.70 -10.82 23.03
N MET A 370 7.05 -9.56 23.36
CA MET A 370 8.23 -9.25 24.17
C MET A 370 8.13 -9.80 25.59
N SER A 371 6.94 -9.76 26.19
CA SER A 371 6.73 -10.31 27.55
C SER A 371 6.77 -11.84 27.56
N ILE A 372 6.29 -12.48 26.49
CA ILE A 372 6.43 -13.93 26.29
C ILE A 372 7.92 -14.31 26.22
N ALA A 373 8.72 -13.57 25.45
CA ALA A 373 10.15 -13.84 25.33
C ALA A 373 10.85 -13.76 26.69
N ARG A 374 10.51 -12.74 27.50
CA ARG A 374 11.05 -12.61 28.87
C ARG A 374 10.58 -13.73 29.80
N ALA A 375 9.29 -14.08 29.73
CA ALA A 375 8.69 -15.12 30.55
C ALA A 375 9.29 -16.50 30.24
N THR A 376 9.67 -16.77 28.99
CA THR A 376 10.31 -18.01 28.56
C THR A 376 11.86 -17.96 28.65
N ASN A 377 12.43 -16.81 28.98
CA ASN A 377 13.88 -16.54 28.98
C ASN A 377 14.53 -16.82 27.61
N ARG A 378 13.81 -16.49 26.51
CA ARG A 378 14.31 -16.62 25.13
C ARG A 378 14.82 -15.30 24.60
N ASN A 379 15.88 -15.31 23.82
CA ASN A 379 16.33 -14.13 23.12
C ASN A 379 15.27 -13.71 22.09
N LEU A 380 14.97 -12.40 22.06
CA LEU A 380 13.93 -11.87 21.19
C LEU A 380 14.53 -11.31 19.90
N VAL A 381 13.96 -11.70 18.77
CA VAL A 381 14.22 -11.08 17.47
C VAL A 381 12.92 -10.59 16.87
N ARG A 382 12.94 -9.42 16.25
CA ARG A 382 11.79 -8.85 15.57
C ARG A 382 12.13 -8.61 14.09
N ILE A 383 11.33 -9.19 13.20
CA ILE A 383 11.43 -9.04 11.75
C ILE A 383 10.14 -8.38 11.28
N SER A 384 10.23 -7.21 10.63
CA SER A 384 9.09 -6.60 9.97
C SER A 384 8.91 -7.19 8.58
N LEU A 385 7.72 -7.71 8.29
CA LEU A 385 7.34 -8.23 6.98
C LEU A 385 6.62 -7.19 6.11
N GLY A 386 6.24 -6.04 6.69
CA GLY A 386 5.60 -4.97 5.95
C GLY A 386 6.51 -4.39 4.87
N GLY A 387 6.06 -4.49 3.61
CA GLY A 387 6.82 -4.02 2.44
C GLY A 387 7.81 -5.04 1.87
N VAL A 388 7.78 -6.28 2.33
CA VAL A 388 8.53 -7.38 1.71
C VAL A 388 7.75 -7.86 0.48
N HIS A 389 8.42 -7.84 -0.68
CA HIS A 389 7.83 -8.24 -1.97
C HIS A 389 8.66 -9.34 -2.66
N ASP A 390 9.93 -9.52 -2.26
CA ASP A 390 10.87 -10.46 -2.85
C ASP A 390 11.11 -11.65 -1.90
N GLU A 391 11.00 -12.86 -2.43
CA GLU A 391 11.35 -14.11 -1.71
C GLU A 391 12.80 -14.08 -1.18
N ALA A 392 13.71 -13.44 -1.93
CA ALA A 392 15.10 -13.32 -1.54
C ALA A 392 15.31 -12.54 -0.23
N GLU A 393 14.39 -11.68 0.18
CA GLU A 393 14.47 -11.03 1.49
C GLU A 393 14.28 -12.04 2.64
N ILE A 394 13.50 -13.11 2.44
CA ILE A 394 13.25 -14.15 3.44
C ILE A 394 14.33 -15.21 3.40
N ARG A 395 14.66 -15.72 2.20
CA ARG A 395 15.59 -16.83 1.94
C ARG A 395 17.01 -16.42 1.59
N GLY A 396 17.31 -15.12 1.47
CA GLY A 396 18.63 -14.65 1.07
C GLY A 396 18.91 -14.76 -0.43
N HIS A 397 19.98 -14.13 -0.85
CA HIS A 397 20.50 -14.18 -2.22
C HIS A 397 21.57 -15.28 -2.34
N ARG A 398 21.71 -15.87 -3.52
CA ARG A 398 22.77 -16.87 -3.77
C ARG A 398 24.15 -16.28 -3.49
N LYS A 399 24.99 -16.98 -2.76
CA LYS A 399 26.33 -16.54 -2.32
C LYS A 399 27.30 -16.15 -3.45
N THR A 400 27.01 -16.56 -4.70
CA THR A 400 27.81 -16.25 -5.87
C THR A 400 27.75 -14.78 -6.31
N TYR A 401 26.78 -14.02 -5.84
CA TYR A 401 26.66 -12.60 -6.17
C TYR A 401 27.48 -11.74 -5.19
N VAL A 402 28.18 -10.75 -5.72
CA VAL A 402 28.89 -9.76 -4.88
C VAL A 402 27.87 -8.95 -4.11
N GLY A 403 28.01 -8.93 -2.78
CA GLY A 403 27.04 -8.27 -1.89
C GLY A 403 25.84 -9.15 -1.49
N ALA A 404 25.88 -10.48 -1.81
CA ALA A 404 24.88 -11.41 -1.32
C ALA A 404 24.82 -11.41 0.22
N MET A 405 23.61 -11.50 0.75
CA MET A 405 23.35 -11.55 2.19
C MET A 405 22.38 -12.68 2.52
N PRO A 406 22.48 -13.26 3.73
CA PRO A 406 21.48 -14.23 4.19
C PRO A 406 20.11 -13.57 4.34
N GLY A 407 19.08 -14.38 4.26
CA GLY A 407 17.71 -13.97 4.45
C GLY A 407 17.44 -13.42 5.85
N ARG A 408 16.31 -12.74 6.02
CA ARG A 408 15.93 -12.10 7.29
C ARG A 408 15.80 -13.09 8.44
N ILE A 409 15.40 -14.34 8.17
CA ILE A 409 15.28 -15.40 9.20
C ILE A 409 16.66 -15.77 9.73
N ILE A 410 17.59 -16.12 8.86
CA ILE A 410 18.96 -16.48 9.27
C ILE A 410 19.70 -15.29 9.88
N SER A 411 19.52 -14.09 9.34
CA SER A 411 20.03 -12.86 9.94
C SER A 411 19.47 -12.63 11.34
N GLY A 412 18.20 -12.96 11.56
CA GLY A 412 17.55 -12.93 12.88
C GLY A 412 18.16 -13.93 13.85
N ILE A 413 18.41 -15.16 13.43
CA ILE A 413 19.08 -16.20 14.24
C ILE A 413 20.47 -15.71 14.65
N ARG A 414 21.25 -15.16 13.72
CA ARG A 414 22.58 -14.58 14.00
C ARG A 414 22.51 -13.46 15.02
N GLN A 415 21.53 -12.56 14.90
CA GLN A 415 21.31 -11.47 15.86
C GLN A 415 20.91 -12.00 17.24
N ALA A 416 20.12 -13.05 17.30
CA ALA A 416 19.68 -13.68 18.54
C ALA A 416 20.84 -14.32 19.33
N LYS A 417 21.88 -14.76 18.66
CA LYS A 417 22.98 -15.53 19.23
C LYS A 417 22.52 -16.79 19.98
N SER A 418 21.36 -17.33 19.63
CA SER A 418 20.81 -18.60 20.16
C SER A 418 20.00 -19.30 19.08
N SER A 419 19.98 -20.64 19.05
CA SER A 419 19.22 -21.44 18.10
C SER A 419 17.74 -21.58 18.46
N ASN A 420 17.34 -21.18 19.68
CA ASN A 420 15.99 -21.24 20.21
C ASN A 420 15.39 -19.85 20.53
N PRO A 421 15.54 -18.81 19.69
CA PRO A 421 14.99 -17.49 19.97
C PRO A 421 13.46 -17.49 19.89
N LEU A 422 12.85 -16.44 20.44
CA LEU A 422 11.51 -16.05 20.08
C LEU A 422 11.60 -15.05 18.93
N MET A 423 11.04 -15.41 17.77
CA MET A 423 11.07 -14.59 16.57
C MET A 423 9.69 -14.01 16.27
N VAL A 424 9.58 -12.69 16.32
CA VAL A 424 8.35 -11.96 16.01
C VAL A 424 8.37 -11.54 14.55
N LEU A 425 7.45 -12.08 13.77
CA LEU A 425 7.19 -11.72 12.38
C LEU A 425 6.05 -10.68 12.35
N ASP A 426 6.42 -9.41 12.28
CA ASP A 426 5.48 -8.30 12.45
C ASP A 426 4.87 -7.89 11.10
N GLU A 427 3.56 -7.59 11.10
CA GLU A 427 2.80 -7.11 9.95
C GLU A 427 2.73 -8.13 8.77
N ILE A 428 2.41 -9.40 9.08
CA ILE A 428 2.28 -10.46 8.06
C ILE A 428 1.12 -10.19 7.08
N ASP A 429 0.12 -9.42 7.49
CA ASP A 429 -1.00 -8.94 6.68
C ASP A 429 -0.59 -7.96 5.55
N LYS A 430 0.65 -7.47 5.57
CA LYS A 430 1.21 -6.54 4.59
C LYS A 430 2.23 -7.18 3.65
N LEU A 431 2.27 -8.50 3.58
CA LEU A 431 3.07 -9.19 2.58
C LEU A 431 2.50 -8.90 1.19
N GLY A 432 3.36 -8.43 0.29
CA GLY A 432 3.03 -8.25 -1.12
C GLY A 432 3.50 -9.46 -1.94
N SER A 433 2.80 -9.75 -3.03
CA SER A 433 3.27 -10.69 -4.07
C SER A 433 3.53 -9.90 -5.34
N ASP A 434 4.75 -9.99 -5.87
CA ASP A 434 5.16 -9.36 -7.13
C ASP A 434 5.67 -10.43 -8.12
N TYR A 435 5.91 -10.03 -9.36
CA TYR A 435 6.53 -10.87 -10.42
C TYR A 435 7.89 -11.47 -10.05
N ARG A 436 8.50 -11.05 -8.93
CA ARG A 436 9.84 -11.45 -8.49
C ARG A 436 9.87 -12.63 -7.52
N GLY A 437 8.73 -13.12 -7.08
CA GLY A 437 8.63 -14.25 -6.17
C GLY A 437 7.43 -14.16 -5.21
N ASP A 438 7.21 -15.24 -4.48
CA ASP A 438 6.17 -15.33 -3.45
C ASP A 438 6.80 -15.45 -2.05
N PRO A 439 6.95 -14.34 -1.31
CA PRO A 439 7.47 -14.39 0.06
C PRO A 439 6.66 -15.29 0.99
N SER A 440 5.36 -15.52 0.68
CA SER A 440 4.49 -16.38 1.48
C SER A 440 4.92 -17.84 1.38
N ALA A 441 5.35 -18.28 0.19
CA ALA A 441 5.88 -19.65 -0.02
C ALA A 441 7.17 -19.88 0.76
N ALA A 442 8.06 -18.87 0.80
CA ALA A 442 9.28 -18.93 1.60
C ALA A 442 9.02 -19.00 3.10
N LEU A 443 8.02 -18.24 3.58
CA LEU A 443 7.59 -18.27 4.96
C LEU A 443 6.93 -19.61 5.33
N LEU A 444 6.16 -20.22 4.43
CA LEU A 444 5.56 -21.53 4.66
C LEU A 444 6.61 -22.58 5.02
N GLU A 445 7.74 -22.65 4.30
CA GLU A 445 8.81 -23.60 4.62
C GLU A 445 9.43 -23.34 6.00
N ALA A 446 9.61 -22.08 6.37
CA ALA A 446 10.19 -21.71 7.67
C ALA A 446 9.24 -21.94 8.84
N LEU A 447 7.94 -21.76 8.61
CA LEU A 447 6.90 -21.82 9.64
C LEU A 447 6.23 -23.18 9.74
N ASP A 448 6.36 -24.05 8.73
CA ASP A 448 5.80 -25.40 8.73
C ASP A 448 6.65 -26.34 9.62
N PRO A 449 6.09 -26.86 10.72
CA PRO A 449 6.81 -27.76 11.62
C PRO A 449 7.32 -29.03 10.95
N GLU A 450 6.74 -29.45 9.82
CA GLU A 450 7.19 -30.65 9.10
C GLU A 450 8.43 -30.37 8.23
N GLN A 451 8.68 -29.10 7.87
CA GLN A 451 9.73 -28.69 6.94
C GLN A 451 10.84 -27.85 7.58
N ASN A 452 10.52 -27.13 8.67
CA ASN A 452 11.41 -26.15 9.30
C ASN A 452 12.71 -26.74 9.90
N SER A 453 12.74 -28.04 10.18
CA SER A 453 13.95 -28.73 10.65
C SER A 453 15.08 -28.79 9.62
N THR A 454 14.76 -28.60 8.35
CA THR A 454 15.68 -28.61 7.21
C THR A 454 15.61 -27.36 6.37
N PHE A 455 15.30 -26.22 7.00
CA PHE A 455 15.18 -24.94 6.30
C PHE A 455 16.49 -24.60 5.56
N ARG A 456 16.37 -24.17 4.30
CA ARG A 456 17.52 -23.81 3.47
C ARG A 456 17.42 -22.34 3.04
N ASP A 457 18.38 -21.56 3.53
CA ASP A 457 18.63 -20.22 3.03
C ASP A 457 19.50 -20.28 1.77
N ASN A 458 19.21 -19.46 0.76
CA ASN A 458 19.94 -19.45 -0.51
C ASN A 458 21.39 -18.96 -0.37
N PHE A 459 21.70 -18.15 0.64
CA PHE A 459 23.06 -17.72 0.92
C PHE A 459 23.84 -18.83 1.61
N LEU A 460 23.25 -19.45 2.64
CA LEU A 460 23.90 -20.53 3.38
C LEU A 460 24.06 -21.80 2.54
N GLU A 461 23.04 -22.13 1.76
CA GLU A 461 22.94 -23.42 1.05
C GLU A 461 23.11 -24.65 1.96
N LEU A 462 23.04 -24.45 3.27
CA LEU A 462 23.13 -25.45 4.32
C LEU A 462 21.77 -25.63 4.99
N PRO A 463 21.39 -26.85 5.39
CA PRO A 463 20.19 -27.03 6.21
C PRO A 463 20.42 -26.43 7.59
N TYR A 464 19.47 -25.60 8.06
CA TYR A 464 19.44 -25.05 9.40
C TYR A 464 18.15 -25.46 10.11
N ASP A 465 18.28 -25.99 11.31
CA ASP A 465 17.13 -26.46 12.09
C ASP A 465 16.45 -25.28 12.80
N LEU A 466 15.22 -24.97 12.40
CA LEU A 466 14.36 -23.94 12.98
C LEU A 466 13.31 -24.51 13.96
N SER A 467 13.31 -25.82 14.23
CA SER A 467 12.27 -26.48 15.04
C SER A 467 12.20 -25.96 16.49
N ASP A 468 13.31 -25.45 17.04
CA ASP A 468 13.37 -24.88 18.38
C ASP A 468 13.03 -23.36 18.41
N VAL A 469 12.88 -22.73 17.24
CA VAL A 469 12.50 -21.31 17.14
C VAL A 469 11.02 -21.15 17.47
N PHE A 470 10.71 -20.24 18.39
CA PHE A 470 9.32 -19.92 18.70
C PHE A 470 8.87 -18.73 17.82
N PHE A 471 8.06 -19.02 16.83
CA PHE A 471 7.52 -17.99 15.94
C PHE A 471 6.22 -17.40 16.49
N ILE A 472 6.14 -16.07 16.51
CA ILE A 472 4.90 -15.32 16.76
C ILE A 472 4.71 -14.37 15.60
N THR A 473 3.56 -14.44 14.95
CA THR A 473 3.20 -13.49 13.90
C THR A 473 2.25 -12.42 14.43
N THR A 474 2.27 -11.24 13.84
CA THR A 474 1.30 -10.19 14.14
C THR A 474 0.63 -9.70 12.87
N ALA A 475 -0.67 -9.41 12.94
CA ALA A 475 -1.45 -8.85 11.85
C ALA A 475 -2.44 -7.81 12.37
N ASN A 476 -2.90 -6.90 11.51
CA ASN A 476 -3.99 -6.01 11.86
C ASN A 476 -5.34 -6.59 11.44
N THR A 477 -5.38 -7.35 10.33
CA THR A 477 -6.54 -8.05 9.78
C THR A 477 -6.12 -9.41 9.26
N THR A 478 -7.06 -10.34 9.17
CA THR A 478 -6.85 -11.66 8.59
C THR A 478 -7.10 -11.70 7.09
N ASP A 479 -7.82 -10.72 6.53
CA ASP A 479 -8.38 -10.75 5.18
C ASP A 479 -7.31 -10.83 4.08
N THR A 480 -6.14 -10.26 4.35
CA THR A 480 -5.02 -10.19 3.39
C THR A 480 -3.99 -11.31 3.58
N ILE A 481 -4.13 -12.11 4.63
CA ILE A 481 -3.21 -13.22 4.89
C ILE A 481 -3.56 -14.39 3.95
N PRO A 482 -2.58 -14.95 3.21
CA PRO A 482 -2.80 -16.12 2.38
C PRO A 482 -3.35 -17.30 3.18
N ARG A 483 -4.39 -17.98 2.65
CA ARG A 483 -5.05 -19.11 3.32
C ARG A 483 -4.09 -20.20 3.76
N ALA A 484 -3.10 -20.53 2.93
CA ALA A 484 -2.11 -21.54 3.24
C ALA A 484 -1.28 -21.24 4.50
N LEU A 485 -1.02 -19.95 4.79
CA LEU A 485 -0.42 -19.52 6.05
C LEU A 485 -1.43 -19.56 7.20
N MET A 486 -2.66 -19.10 6.94
CA MET A 486 -3.72 -19.05 7.94
C MET A 486 -4.06 -20.44 8.52
N ASP A 487 -4.10 -21.48 7.68
CA ASP A 487 -4.38 -22.87 8.08
C ASP A 487 -3.34 -23.44 9.06
N ARG A 488 -2.15 -22.84 9.14
CA ARG A 488 -1.05 -23.24 10.03
C ARG A 488 -0.93 -22.38 11.29
N MET A 489 -1.72 -21.30 11.34
CA MET A 489 -1.67 -20.32 12.43
C MET A 489 -2.80 -20.53 13.42
N GLU A 490 -2.46 -20.45 14.66
CA GLU A 490 -3.45 -20.30 15.72
C GLU A 490 -3.72 -18.82 15.96
N ILE A 491 -4.91 -18.38 15.52
CA ILE A 491 -5.30 -16.96 15.57
C ILE A 491 -5.79 -16.61 16.97
N ILE A 492 -5.18 -15.59 17.57
CA ILE A 492 -5.61 -15.00 18.83
C ILE A 492 -6.00 -13.54 18.55
N GLU A 493 -7.28 -13.24 18.69
CA GLU A 493 -7.78 -11.89 18.45
C GLU A 493 -7.58 -10.99 19.67
N LEU A 494 -6.96 -9.84 19.45
CA LEU A 494 -6.85 -8.75 20.41
C LEU A 494 -7.90 -7.69 20.09
N SER A 495 -8.91 -7.60 20.91
CA SER A 495 -9.94 -6.58 20.78
C SER A 495 -9.47 -5.17 21.18
N SER A 496 -10.28 -4.18 20.83
CA SER A 496 -10.08 -2.80 21.26
C SER A 496 -10.17 -2.65 22.79
N TYR A 497 -9.40 -1.71 23.34
CA TYR A 497 -9.48 -1.38 24.77
C TYR A 497 -10.67 -0.45 25.07
N THR A 498 -11.34 -0.71 26.18
CA THR A 498 -12.32 0.21 26.78
C THR A 498 -11.63 1.46 27.33
N ASP A 499 -12.39 2.53 27.58
CA ASP A 499 -11.83 3.74 28.12
C ASP A 499 -11.27 3.54 29.56
N GLU A 500 -11.87 2.63 30.34
CA GLU A 500 -11.37 2.25 31.67
C GLU A 500 -10.09 1.43 31.59
N GLU A 501 -10.00 0.48 30.64
CA GLU A 501 -8.75 -0.22 30.36
C GLU A 501 -7.65 0.72 29.91
N LYS A 502 -7.97 1.67 29.02
CA LYS A 502 -7.01 2.71 28.58
C LYS A 502 -6.53 3.59 29.73
N LEU A 503 -7.44 3.96 30.64
CA LEU A 503 -7.08 4.70 31.86
C LEU A 503 -6.09 3.87 32.73
N SER A 504 -6.41 2.62 32.97
CA SER A 504 -5.58 1.70 33.76
C SER A 504 -4.20 1.49 33.13
N ILE A 505 -4.16 1.26 31.82
CA ILE A 505 -2.93 1.13 31.03
C ILE A 505 -2.12 2.43 31.08
N ALA A 506 -2.76 3.58 30.90
CA ALA A 506 -2.10 4.88 30.96
C ALA A 506 -1.43 5.13 32.30
N LYS A 507 -2.16 4.85 33.39
CA LYS A 507 -1.73 5.11 34.76
C LYS A 507 -0.60 4.17 35.21
N ASN A 508 -0.77 2.87 34.97
CA ASN A 508 0.12 1.84 35.50
C ASN A 508 1.34 1.58 34.61
N TYR A 509 1.23 1.77 33.29
CA TYR A 509 2.29 1.40 32.34
C TYR A 509 2.82 2.58 31.54
N LEU A 510 1.96 3.36 30.85
CA LEU A 510 2.44 4.37 29.91
C LEU A 510 3.06 5.58 30.61
N LEU A 511 2.41 6.11 31.62
CA LEU A 511 2.90 7.29 32.35
C LEU A 511 4.24 7.02 33.07
N PRO A 512 4.42 5.92 33.81
CA PRO A 512 5.71 5.58 34.39
C PRO A 512 6.80 5.38 33.32
N LYS A 513 6.50 4.68 32.23
CA LYS A 513 7.42 4.47 31.12
C LYS A 513 7.85 5.79 30.48
N GLN A 514 6.89 6.70 30.20
CA GLN A 514 7.18 7.99 29.58
C GLN A 514 7.92 8.94 30.54
N ARG A 515 7.59 8.94 31.84
CA ARG A 515 8.39 9.68 32.83
C ARG A 515 9.86 9.24 32.82
N LYS A 516 10.11 7.93 32.90
CA LYS A 516 11.47 7.36 32.85
C LYS A 516 12.19 7.76 31.55
N LYS A 517 11.52 7.66 30.39
CA LYS A 517 12.09 8.01 29.09
C LYS A 517 12.46 9.49 28.97
N HIS A 518 11.74 10.37 29.66
CA HIS A 518 11.99 11.82 29.63
C HIS A 518 12.73 12.35 30.87
N GLY A 519 13.31 11.47 31.69
CA GLY A 519 14.11 11.85 32.85
C GLY A 519 13.33 12.48 34.01
N LEU A 520 11.99 12.28 34.07
CA LEU A 520 11.11 12.83 35.07
C LEU A 520 10.89 11.84 36.24
N LYS A 521 11.01 12.32 37.46
CA LYS A 521 10.64 11.55 38.66
C LYS A 521 9.11 11.57 38.86
N ALA A 522 8.57 10.55 39.54
CA ALA A 522 7.13 10.46 39.82
C ALA A 522 6.57 11.68 40.59
N ALA A 523 7.39 12.31 41.45
CA ALA A 523 7.02 13.52 42.18
C ALA A 523 6.98 14.79 41.32
N GLN A 524 7.70 14.80 40.17
CA GLN A 524 7.83 15.98 39.31
C GLN A 524 6.67 16.14 38.31
N LEU A 525 6.04 15.04 37.92
CA LEU A 525 4.86 15.11 37.02
C LEU A 525 3.76 14.20 37.58
N LYS A 526 2.59 14.78 37.83
CA LYS A 526 1.37 14.07 38.21
C LYS A 526 0.25 14.40 37.23
N LEU A 527 -0.42 13.37 36.68
CA LEU A 527 -1.66 13.48 35.95
C LEU A 527 -2.79 12.89 36.80
N SER A 528 -3.91 13.62 36.94
CA SER A 528 -5.11 13.05 37.55
C SER A 528 -5.79 12.05 36.62
N ASP A 529 -6.56 11.13 37.17
CA ASP A 529 -7.34 10.15 36.39
C ASP A 529 -8.31 10.87 35.43
N ASP A 530 -8.93 11.98 35.90
CA ASP A 530 -9.82 12.77 35.03
C ASP A 530 -9.07 13.47 33.87
N ALA A 531 -7.81 13.90 34.10
CA ALA A 531 -7.01 14.44 33.00
C ALA A 531 -6.64 13.34 31.98
N ILE A 532 -6.39 12.12 32.43
CA ILE A 532 -6.14 10.99 31.52
C ILE A 532 -7.42 10.65 30.73
N ARG A 533 -8.59 10.60 31.37
CA ARG A 533 -9.89 10.44 30.71
C ARG A 533 -10.14 11.54 29.65
N GLU A 534 -9.79 12.77 29.97
CA GLU A 534 -9.88 13.90 29.04
C GLU A 534 -8.94 13.71 27.83
N ILE A 535 -7.71 13.19 28.04
CA ILE A 535 -6.82 12.85 26.93
C ILE A 535 -7.44 11.77 26.05
N ILE A 536 -7.99 10.72 26.63
CA ILE A 536 -8.63 9.61 25.92
C ILE A 536 -9.78 10.11 25.06
N SER A 537 -10.68 10.92 25.64
CA SER A 537 -11.92 11.33 24.97
C SER A 537 -11.75 12.49 23.98
N LEU A 538 -10.88 13.48 24.28
CA LEU A 538 -10.82 14.73 23.51
C LEU A 538 -9.57 14.86 22.64
N TYR A 539 -8.52 14.06 22.87
CA TYR A 539 -7.25 14.16 22.13
C TYR A 539 -6.86 12.89 21.40
N THR A 540 -7.55 11.75 21.65
CA THR A 540 -7.31 10.49 20.97
C THR A 540 -8.60 9.85 20.52
N ARG A 541 -8.59 9.22 19.32
CA ARG A 541 -9.69 8.42 18.81
C ARG A 541 -9.05 7.18 18.15
N GLU A 542 -8.88 6.11 18.94
CA GLU A 542 -8.16 4.91 18.53
C GLU A 542 -8.64 3.69 19.29
N SER A 543 -8.52 2.51 18.69
CA SER A 543 -8.81 1.21 19.32
C SER A 543 -7.78 0.84 20.40
N GLY A 544 -6.52 1.15 20.16
CA GLY A 544 -5.41 0.86 21.06
C GLY A 544 -5.01 2.03 21.94
N VAL A 545 -3.74 2.10 22.30
CA VAL A 545 -3.16 3.11 23.21
C VAL A 545 -1.94 3.84 22.62
N ARG A 546 -1.67 3.70 21.33
CA ARG A 546 -0.47 4.29 20.68
C ARG A 546 -0.55 5.83 20.59
N GLY A 547 -1.73 6.37 20.26
CA GLY A 547 -1.99 7.79 20.28
C GLY A 547 -1.96 8.36 21.69
N LEU A 548 -2.57 7.66 22.66
CA LEU A 548 -2.55 7.99 24.07
C LEU A 548 -1.11 8.07 24.61
N GLU A 549 -0.27 7.10 24.28
CA GLU A 549 1.16 7.12 24.62
C GLU A 549 1.87 8.37 24.05
N ARG A 550 1.57 8.74 22.78
CA ARG A 550 2.11 9.95 22.14
C ARG A 550 1.67 11.23 22.85
N GLN A 551 0.39 11.33 23.26
CA GLN A 551 -0.12 12.50 23.98
C GLN A 551 0.51 12.59 25.40
N ILE A 552 0.61 11.48 26.13
CA ILE A 552 1.31 11.43 27.41
C ILE A 552 2.78 11.83 27.26
N ALA A 553 3.45 11.36 26.20
CA ALA A 553 4.83 11.76 25.91
C ALA A 553 4.94 13.27 25.59
N ALA A 554 3.97 13.86 24.90
CA ALA A 554 3.94 15.30 24.65
C ALA A 554 3.78 16.11 25.95
N VAL A 555 2.92 15.65 26.86
CA VAL A 555 2.77 16.23 28.19
C VAL A 555 4.10 16.13 28.97
N CYS A 556 4.74 14.95 28.97
CA CYS A 556 6.03 14.75 29.64
C CYS A 556 7.11 15.69 29.09
N ARG A 557 7.22 15.85 27.75
CA ARG A 557 8.20 16.77 27.15
C ARG A 557 7.99 18.21 27.59
N LYS A 558 6.76 18.73 27.53
CA LYS A 558 6.48 20.13 27.95
C LYS A 558 6.68 20.32 29.44
N ALA A 559 6.32 19.33 30.28
CA ALA A 559 6.61 19.39 31.70
C ALA A 559 8.14 19.38 31.98
N ALA A 560 8.89 18.58 31.23
CA ALA A 560 10.36 18.55 31.34
C ALA A 560 11.00 19.90 31.00
N VAL A 561 10.50 20.60 29.94
CA VAL A 561 10.98 21.95 29.58
C VAL A 561 10.73 22.94 30.73
N SER A 562 9.51 22.99 31.31
CA SER A 562 9.22 23.91 32.41
C SER A 562 10.04 23.63 33.67
N ILE A 563 10.37 22.37 33.92
CA ILE A 563 11.21 21.98 35.06
C ILE A 563 12.68 22.29 34.77
N ALA A 564 13.16 22.05 33.57
CA ALA A 564 14.55 22.34 33.17
C ALA A 564 14.87 23.83 33.18
N ASN A 565 13.90 24.67 32.76
CA ASN A 565 13.99 26.13 32.77
C ASN A 565 13.89 26.70 34.21
N GLY A 566 13.64 25.86 35.22
CA GLY A 566 13.51 26.32 36.62
C GLY A 566 12.18 27.05 36.95
N GLU A 567 11.25 27.09 36.00
CA GLU A 567 9.95 27.74 36.16
C GLU A 567 9.10 27.06 37.24
N ARG A 568 9.18 25.74 37.32
CA ARG A 568 8.44 24.89 38.25
C ARG A 568 9.29 23.74 38.81
N LYS A 569 9.13 23.39 40.07
CA LYS A 569 9.76 22.20 40.67
C LYS A 569 8.97 20.91 40.37
N SER A 570 7.66 21.04 40.21
CA SER A 570 6.75 19.95 39.82
C SER A 570 5.55 20.48 39.05
N VAL A 571 4.97 19.60 38.23
CA VAL A 571 3.79 19.86 37.41
C VAL A 571 2.69 18.88 37.80
N SER A 572 1.53 19.41 38.19
CA SER A 572 0.33 18.60 38.44
C SER A 572 -0.78 19.06 37.49
N ILE A 573 -1.28 18.16 36.67
CA ILE A 573 -2.27 18.45 35.64
C ILE A 573 -3.60 17.79 36.01
N ARG A 574 -4.65 18.58 36.09
CA ARG A 574 -6.04 18.18 36.31
C ARG A 574 -6.85 18.34 35.03
N ALA A 575 -8.07 17.83 35.02
CA ALA A 575 -9.03 18.05 33.93
C ALA A 575 -9.19 19.54 33.63
N GLY A 576 -9.35 19.90 32.37
CA GLY A 576 -9.44 21.31 31.90
C GLY A 576 -8.10 22.04 31.76
N ALA A 577 -6.97 21.45 32.22
CA ALA A 577 -5.65 22.08 32.18
C ALA A 577 -4.73 21.49 31.10
N LEU A 578 -5.25 20.75 30.13
CA LEU A 578 -4.47 20.05 29.12
C LEU A 578 -4.12 20.91 27.88
N GLN A 579 -4.90 21.95 27.59
CA GLN A 579 -4.73 22.78 26.41
C GLN A 579 -3.32 23.40 26.25
N PRO A 580 -2.64 23.90 27.30
CA PRO A 580 -1.26 24.41 27.19
C PRO A 580 -0.26 23.31 26.75
N TYR A 581 -0.55 22.05 27.07
CA TYR A 581 0.33 20.89 26.80
C TYR A 581 0.02 20.23 25.45
N LEU A 582 -1.25 20.10 25.09
CA LEU A 582 -1.70 19.33 23.92
C LEU A 582 -2.28 20.16 22.79
N GLY A 583 -2.50 21.47 23.02
CA GLY A 583 -3.13 22.36 22.05
C GLY A 583 -4.65 22.29 22.09
N ALA A 584 -5.29 22.72 21.00
CA ALA A 584 -6.74 22.71 20.88
C ALA A 584 -7.31 21.28 20.93
N ILE A 585 -8.53 21.16 21.47
CA ILE A 585 -9.29 19.92 21.50
C ILE A 585 -9.46 19.41 20.06
N LYS A 586 -9.10 18.16 19.84
CA LYS A 586 -9.15 17.52 18.50
C LYS A 586 -10.50 16.90 18.20
N PHE A 587 -11.08 16.26 19.20
CA PHE A 587 -12.35 15.56 19.09
C PHE A 587 -13.34 16.18 20.06
N LYS A 588 -14.35 16.86 19.50
CA LYS A 588 -15.46 17.34 20.32
C LYS A 588 -16.39 16.17 20.63
N PRO A 589 -16.96 16.07 21.85
CA PRO A 589 -18.02 15.12 22.10
C PRO A 589 -19.14 15.36 21.08
N GLU A 590 -19.61 14.31 20.44
CA GLU A 590 -20.77 14.42 19.56
C GLU A 590 -21.96 14.94 20.37
N GLN A 591 -22.68 15.90 19.81
CA GLN A 591 -23.83 16.47 20.49
C GLN A 591 -24.92 15.39 20.56
N LYS A 592 -25.42 15.12 21.77
CA LYS A 592 -26.57 14.28 21.94
C LYS A 592 -27.75 14.90 21.19
N HIS A 593 -28.47 14.13 20.39
CA HIS A 593 -29.70 14.63 19.78
C HIS A 593 -30.63 15.15 20.86
N ALA A 594 -31.12 16.37 20.68
CA ALA A 594 -31.89 17.06 21.73
C ALA A 594 -33.32 16.47 21.84
N ARG A 595 -33.84 15.91 20.77
CA ARG A 595 -35.23 15.38 20.64
C ARG A 595 -35.30 14.19 19.72
N ASP A 596 -36.43 13.51 19.75
CA ASP A 596 -36.74 12.43 18.82
C ASP A 596 -37.01 13.04 17.44
N GLU A 597 -36.41 12.50 16.36
CA GLU A 597 -36.48 13.08 15.03
C GLU A 597 -37.06 12.10 14.03
N ILE A 598 -37.71 12.63 12.97
CA ILE A 598 -38.25 11.84 11.88
C ILE A 598 -37.16 11.66 10.81
N GLY A 599 -37.00 10.43 10.34
CA GLY A 599 -36.05 10.11 9.28
C GLY A 599 -34.58 10.14 9.69
N LEU A 600 -34.27 10.31 10.99
CA LEU A 600 -32.91 10.28 11.52
C LEU A 600 -32.76 9.11 12.49
N VAL A 601 -31.82 8.22 12.20
CA VAL A 601 -31.56 7.00 13.01
C VAL A 601 -30.08 6.79 13.22
N ARG A 602 -29.69 6.43 14.44
CA ARG A 602 -28.33 6.07 14.79
C ARG A 602 -28.03 4.61 14.50
N GLY A 603 -27.12 4.37 13.61
CA GLY A 603 -26.49 3.08 13.38
C GLY A 603 -25.18 2.94 14.15
N LEU A 604 -24.70 1.71 14.23
CA LEU A 604 -23.41 1.40 14.83
C LEU A 604 -22.50 0.78 13.77
N ALA A 605 -21.35 1.39 13.56
CA ALA A 605 -20.32 0.91 12.65
C ALA A 605 -19.07 0.46 13.42
N TRP A 606 -18.29 -0.41 12.78
CA TRP A 606 -16.97 -0.79 13.22
C TRP A 606 -15.95 -0.39 12.17
N THR A 607 -14.83 0.18 12.62
CA THR A 607 -13.72 0.64 11.78
C THR A 607 -12.39 0.17 12.39
N SER A 608 -11.30 0.28 11.62
CA SER A 608 -9.95 -0.03 12.11
C SER A 608 -9.51 0.82 13.32
N VAL A 609 -10.20 1.93 13.60
CA VAL A 609 -9.95 2.78 14.76
C VAL A 609 -10.91 2.54 15.92
N GLY A 610 -11.84 1.60 15.80
CA GLY A 610 -12.83 1.22 16.83
C GLY A 610 -14.26 1.36 16.36
N GLY A 611 -15.19 1.27 17.32
CA GLY A 611 -16.61 1.50 17.06
C GLY A 611 -16.93 2.99 16.87
N GLU A 612 -17.94 3.25 16.05
CA GLU A 612 -18.42 4.60 15.70
C GLU A 612 -19.95 4.60 15.60
N VAL A 613 -20.57 5.73 15.98
CA VAL A 613 -21.99 5.95 15.74
C VAL A 613 -22.14 6.55 14.34
N LEU A 614 -23.04 6.01 13.56
CA LEU A 614 -23.29 6.41 12.19
C LEU A 614 -24.73 6.91 12.08
N ASP A 615 -24.90 8.20 11.89
CA ASP A 615 -26.23 8.76 11.65
C ASP A 615 -26.67 8.45 10.22
N VAL A 616 -27.94 8.04 10.06
CA VAL A 616 -28.59 7.79 8.77
C VAL A 616 -29.75 8.77 8.66
N GLU A 617 -29.68 9.67 7.71
CA GLU A 617 -30.68 10.67 7.42
C GLU A 617 -31.49 10.27 6.19
N VAL A 618 -32.80 10.29 6.28
CA VAL A 618 -33.71 10.01 5.17
C VAL A 618 -34.67 11.15 4.97
N ALA A 619 -34.67 11.72 3.79
CA ALA A 619 -35.65 12.68 3.34
C ALA A 619 -36.55 12.04 2.28
N VAL A 620 -37.85 12.29 2.41
CA VAL A 620 -38.89 11.83 1.46
C VAL A 620 -39.59 13.05 0.88
N VAL A 621 -39.58 13.16 -0.42
CA VAL A 621 -40.23 14.27 -1.15
C VAL A 621 -41.16 13.72 -2.25
N ASP A 622 -42.10 14.52 -2.71
CA ASP A 622 -42.91 14.14 -3.86
C ASP A 622 -42.04 14.04 -5.11
N GLY A 623 -42.18 12.95 -5.86
CA GLY A 623 -41.31 12.68 -7.01
C GLY A 623 -41.78 11.55 -7.90
N ASN A 624 -40.87 10.83 -8.52
CA ASN A 624 -41.14 9.79 -9.51
C ASN A 624 -40.59 8.39 -9.09
N GLY A 625 -40.31 8.20 -7.81
CA GLY A 625 -39.79 6.95 -7.28
C GLY A 625 -38.27 6.81 -7.37
N LYS A 626 -37.54 7.92 -7.41
CA LYS A 626 -36.08 7.91 -7.46
C LYS A 626 -35.51 7.60 -6.08
N LEU A 627 -34.51 6.72 -6.03
CA LEU A 627 -33.69 6.49 -4.85
C LEU A 627 -32.35 7.19 -5.01
N GLU A 628 -32.06 8.17 -4.18
CA GLU A 628 -30.78 8.89 -4.15
C GLU A 628 -29.98 8.44 -2.93
N LEU A 629 -28.70 8.12 -3.17
CA LEU A 629 -27.77 7.66 -2.15
C LEU A 629 -26.56 8.58 -2.10
N THR A 630 -26.27 9.17 -0.94
CA THR A 630 -25.13 10.06 -0.75
C THR A 630 -24.37 9.73 0.53
N GLY A 631 -23.06 10.06 0.61
CA GLY A 631 -22.24 9.84 1.80
C GLY A 631 -21.04 8.91 1.59
N ASN A 632 -20.55 8.77 0.34
CA ASN A 632 -19.40 7.93 -0.01
C ASN A 632 -19.59 6.45 0.37
N LEU A 633 -20.68 5.85 -0.16
CA LEU A 633 -21.10 4.49 0.14
C LEU A 633 -20.42 3.49 -0.79
N GLY A 634 -19.90 2.40 -0.22
CA GLY A 634 -19.45 1.22 -0.95
C GLY A 634 -20.63 0.41 -1.52
N ASP A 635 -20.31 -0.61 -2.30
CA ASP A 635 -21.35 -1.33 -3.05
C ASP A 635 -22.23 -2.19 -2.14
N VAL A 636 -21.67 -2.80 -1.08
CA VAL A 636 -22.44 -3.59 -0.10
C VAL A 636 -23.44 -2.71 0.66
N MET A 637 -23.05 -1.47 1.01
CA MET A 637 -23.95 -0.51 1.65
C MET A 637 -25.09 -0.08 0.71
N LYS A 638 -24.81 0.13 -0.59
CA LYS A 638 -25.82 0.45 -1.60
C LYS A 638 -26.81 -0.71 -1.78
N GLU A 639 -26.34 -1.95 -1.83
CA GLU A 639 -27.19 -3.16 -1.87
C GLU A 639 -28.09 -3.22 -0.64
N SER A 640 -27.56 -2.93 0.55
CA SER A 640 -28.33 -2.87 1.79
C SER A 640 -29.46 -1.83 1.74
N CYS A 641 -29.22 -0.65 1.13
CA CYS A 641 -30.25 0.35 0.88
C CYS A 641 -31.36 -0.18 -0.05
N HIS A 642 -30.98 -0.84 -1.14
CA HIS A 642 -31.97 -1.44 -2.06
C HIS A 642 -32.77 -2.57 -1.43
N ALA A 643 -32.12 -3.41 -0.60
CA ALA A 643 -32.80 -4.48 0.15
C ALA A 643 -33.84 -3.92 1.12
N ALA A 644 -33.49 -2.84 1.87
CA ALA A 644 -34.40 -2.16 2.78
C ALA A 644 -35.63 -1.58 2.05
N VAL A 645 -35.43 -0.87 0.94
CA VAL A 645 -36.55 -0.35 0.12
C VAL A 645 -37.43 -1.47 -0.40
N THR A 646 -36.86 -2.57 -0.88
CA THR A 646 -37.60 -3.74 -1.38
C THR A 646 -38.43 -4.38 -0.28
N TYR A 647 -37.86 -4.55 0.91
CA TYR A 647 -38.60 -5.08 2.09
C TYR A 647 -39.79 -4.18 2.44
N ILE A 648 -39.59 -2.86 2.54
CA ILE A 648 -40.63 -1.90 2.86
C ILE A 648 -41.74 -1.96 1.82
N ARG A 649 -41.41 -2.02 0.51
CA ARG A 649 -42.42 -2.19 -0.56
C ARG A 649 -43.29 -3.46 -0.34
N SER A 650 -42.65 -4.58 0.03
CA SER A 650 -43.36 -5.84 0.25
C SER A 650 -44.30 -5.79 1.47
N ARG A 651 -44.12 -4.85 2.40
CA ARG A 651 -44.83 -4.72 3.67
C ARG A 651 -45.54 -3.35 3.82
N ALA A 652 -45.63 -2.55 2.80
CA ALA A 652 -46.15 -1.17 2.84
C ALA A 652 -47.52 -1.10 3.57
N SER A 653 -48.48 -1.95 3.20
CA SER A 653 -49.82 -1.96 3.81
C SER A 653 -49.78 -2.29 5.31
N LYS A 654 -48.87 -3.18 5.74
CA LYS A 654 -48.72 -3.54 7.16
C LYS A 654 -48.08 -2.40 7.97
N LEU A 655 -47.21 -1.66 7.35
CA LEU A 655 -46.49 -0.53 7.95
C LEU A 655 -47.29 0.79 7.91
N GLY A 656 -48.52 0.78 7.33
CA GLY A 656 -49.31 1.99 7.17
C GLY A 656 -48.76 2.97 6.12
N ILE A 657 -47.97 2.48 5.17
CA ILE A 657 -47.35 3.24 4.10
C ILE A 657 -48.19 3.06 2.82
N ASP A 658 -48.29 4.12 2.01
CA ASP A 658 -48.94 4.05 0.69
C ASP A 658 -48.26 2.96 -0.16
N ALA A 659 -49.08 2.05 -0.74
CA ALA A 659 -48.55 0.97 -1.57
C ALA A 659 -47.81 1.46 -2.80
N ASP A 660 -48.16 2.63 -3.34
CA ASP A 660 -47.53 3.25 -4.51
C ASP A 660 -46.44 4.28 -4.16
N PHE A 661 -45.99 4.36 -2.93
CA PHE A 661 -44.94 5.32 -2.52
C PHE A 661 -43.71 5.29 -3.43
N TYR A 662 -43.31 4.12 -3.91
CA TYR A 662 -42.17 3.92 -4.79
C TYR A 662 -42.36 4.51 -6.20
N LYS A 663 -43.54 5.02 -6.56
CA LYS A 663 -43.86 5.73 -7.81
C LYS A 663 -44.05 7.21 -7.60
N THR A 664 -44.41 7.62 -6.38
CA THR A 664 -44.90 8.96 -6.07
C THR A 664 -43.97 9.74 -5.15
N LYS A 665 -43.00 9.06 -4.52
CA LYS A 665 -42.04 9.66 -3.60
C LYS A 665 -40.60 9.37 -4.03
N ASP A 666 -39.78 10.39 -4.07
CA ASP A 666 -38.34 10.24 -4.15
C ASP A 666 -37.79 10.10 -2.74
N ILE A 667 -36.87 9.16 -2.55
CA ILE A 667 -36.25 8.86 -1.27
C ILE A 667 -34.76 9.19 -1.37
N HIS A 668 -34.28 10.12 -0.54
CA HIS A 668 -32.88 10.45 -0.45
C HIS A 668 -32.32 9.93 0.89
N ILE A 669 -31.36 9.01 0.82
CA ILE A 669 -30.66 8.47 1.98
C ILE A 669 -29.29 9.11 2.02
N HIS A 670 -29.01 9.81 3.11
CA HIS A 670 -27.74 10.50 3.33
C HIS A 670 -27.02 9.93 4.55
N PHE A 671 -25.74 9.66 4.38
CA PHE A 671 -24.85 9.33 5.49
C PHE A 671 -23.87 10.50 5.66
N PRO A 672 -23.97 11.27 6.75
CA PRO A 672 -23.07 12.37 7.05
C PRO A 672 -21.59 11.95 7.03
N GLU A 673 -20.68 12.92 6.98
CA GLU A 673 -19.23 12.69 6.89
C GLU A 673 -18.79 11.96 5.61
N GLY A 674 -19.14 12.49 4.44
CA GLY A 674 -18.84 11.93 3.12
C GLY A 674 -17.33 11.79 2.80
N ALA A 675 -16.44 12.34 3.61
CA ALA A 675 -15.00 12.17 3.45
C ALA A 675 -14.51 10.75 3.84
N VAL A 676 -15.28 10.02 4.68
CA VAL A 676 -14.94 8.68 5.13
C VAL A 676 -15.73 7.66 4.32
N PRO A 677 -15.07 6.73 3.60
CA PRO A 677 -15.76 5.64 2.93
C PRO A 677 -16.54 4.77 3.93
N LYS A 678 -17.78 4.41 3.57
CA LYS A 678 -18.65 3.58 4.40
C LYS A 678 -19.12 2.38 3.59
N ASP A 679 -18.84 1.18 4.08
CA ASP A 679 -19.26 -0.05 3.45
C ASP A 679 -19.62 -1.12 4.49
N GLY A 680 -20.54 -2.02 4.14
CA GLY A 680 -20.94 -3.14 4.98
C GLY A 680 -22.46 -3.31 5.10
N PRO A 681 -22.95 -4.55 5.38
CA PRO A 681 -24.37 -4.86 5.42
C PRO A 681 -25.05 -4.48 6.74
N SER A 682 -24.29 -4.21 7.81
CA SER A 682 -24.80 -4.10 9.20
C SER A 682 -25.64 -2.83 9.48
N ALA A 683 -25.77 -1.93 8.52
CA ALA A 683 -26.64 -0.76 8.60
C ALA A 683 -28.07 -1.01 8.09
N GLY A 684 -28.39 -2.23 7.62
CA GLY A 684 -29.67 -2.56 6.99
C GLY A 684 -30.88 -2.22 7.84
N VAL A 685 -30.88 -2.59 9.13
CA VAL A 685 -31.97 -2.26 10.06
C VAL A 685 -32.08 -0.76 10.32
N THR A 686 -30.96 -0.04 10.37
CA THR A 686 -30.89 1.42 10.56
C THR A 686 -31.53 2.15 9.39
N ILE A 687 -31.13 1.77 8.16
CA ILE A 687 -31.66 2.31 6.90
C ILE A 687 -33.17 2.05 6.81
N CYS A 688 -33.59 0.80 7.06
CA CYS A 688 -35.00 0.42 7.02
C CYS A 688 -35.83 1.26 8.02
N THR A 689 -35.35 1.41 9.25
CA THR A 689 -36.03 2.18 10.29
C THR A 689 -36.12 3.66 9.90
N ALA A 690 -35.05 4.23 9.33
CA ALA A 690 -35.04 5.62 8.89
C ALA A 690 -36.04 5.89 7.75
N ILE A 691 -36.12 4.98 6.77
CA ILE A 691 -37.08 5.09 5.67
C ILE A 691 -38.52 4.94 6.19
N VAL A 692 -38.80 3.96 7.06
CA VAL A 692 -40.12 3.80 7.64
C VAL A 692 -40.52 5.02 8.46
N SER A 693 -39.63 5.54 9.29
CA SER A 693 -39.84 6.77 10.06
C SER A 693 -40.20 7.96 9.15
N ALA A 694 -39.43 8.16 8.08
CA ALA A 694 -39.65 9.25 7.14
C ALA A 694 -40.98 9.12 6.37
N LEU A 695 -41.35 7.89 5.95
CA LEU A 695 -42.58 7.60 5.21
C LEU A 695 -43.82 7.68 6.07
N THR A 696 -43.74 7.27 7.35
CA THR A 696 -44.88 7.27 8.29
C THR A 696 -45.01 8.56 9.09
N GLY A 697 -43.98 9.44 9.05
CA GLY A 697 -43.92 10.62 9.89
C GLY A 697 -43.78 10.31 11.39
N THR A 698 -43.32 9.11 11.76
CA THR A 698 -43.18 8.68 13.13
C THR A 698 -41.75 8.92 13.61
N PRO A 699 -41.53 9.68 14.70
CA PRO A 699 -40.18 9.95 15.18
C PRO A 699 -39.49 8.70 15.72
N VAL A 700 -38.15 8.68 15.60
CA VAL A 700 -37.31 7.63 16.19
C VAL A 700 -36.77 8.12 17.54
N ARG A 701 -36.74 7.25 18.51
CA ARG A 701 -36.22 7.55 19.84
C ARG A 701 -34.73 7.92 19.79
N ARG A 702 -34.37 9.05 20.37
CA ARG A 702 -33.00 9.60 20.42
C ARG A 702 -31.99 8.81 21.23
N ASP A 703 -32.48 7.99 22.17
CA ASP A 703 -31.67 7.22 23.11
C ASP A 703 -31.35 5.81 22.60
N ILE A 704 -31.72 5.51 21.35
CA ILE A 704 -31.52 4.21 20.72
C ILE A 704 -30.44 4.28 19.63
N ALA A 705 -29.63 3.25 19.55
CA ALA A 705 -28.83 2.92 18.37
C ALA A 705 -29.08 1.46 17.98
N MET A 706 -28.81 1.15 16.72
CA MET A 706 -29.07 -0.21 16.21
C MET A 706 -27.99 -0.67 15.24
N THR A 707 -27.89 -1.97 15.10
CA THR A 707 -27.05 -2.63 14.12
C THR A 707 -27.69 -3.96 13.72
N GLY A 708 -27.59 -4.33 12.47
CA GLY A 708 -28.12 -5.58 11.96
C GLY A 708 -28.21 -5.55 10.43
N GLU A 709 -27.94 -6.67 9.80
CA GLU A 709 -28.20 -6.86 8.39
C GLU A 709 -29.67 -7.24 8.18
N ILE A 710 -30.28 -6.79 7.10
CA ILE A 710 -31.67 -7.08 6.76
C ILE A 710 -31.77 -8.04 5.57
N SER A 711 -32.53 -9.10 5.72
CA SER A 711 -32.95 -9.96 4.59
C SER A 711 -34.21 -9.42 3.90
N LEU A 712 -34.44 -9.76 2.63
CA LEU A 712 -35.66 -9.39 1.88
C LEU A 712 -36.96 -9.87 2.52
N ARG A 713 -36.88 -10.82 3.47
CA ARG A 713 -38.04 -11.34 4.24
C ARG A 713 -38.21 -10.62 5.58
N GLY A 714 -37.31 -9.68 5.92
CA GLY A 714 -37.36 -8.94 7.18
C GLY A 714 -36.79 -9.67 8.39
N ARG A 715 -35.93 -10.70 8.19
CA ARG A 715 -35.13 -11.28 9.26
C ARG A 715 -33.93 -10.35 9.50
N VAL A 716 -33.55 -10.22 10.74
CA VAL A 716 -32.35 -9.54 11.16
C VAL A 716 -31.24 -10.56 11.28
N LEU A 717 -30.17 -10.39 10.53
CA LEU A 717 -29.02 -11.30 10.44
C LEU A 717 -27.86 -10.83 11.33
N PRO A 718 -27.02 -11.75 11.82
CA PRO A 718 -25.94 -11.44 12.73
C PRO A 718 -24.87 -10.55 12.11
N ILE A 719 -24.13 -9.84 12.96
CA ILE A 719 -23.08 -8.87 12.59
C ILE A 719 -21.82 -9.10 13.40
N GLY A 720 -20.68 -8.60 12.88
CA GLY A 720 -19.41 -8.58 13.60
C GLY A 720 -19.16 -7.28 14.36
N GLY A 721 -18.16 -7.31 15.28
CA GLY A 721 -17.66 -6.12 16.01
C GLY A 721 -18.65 -5.59 17.05
N LEU A 722 -19.45 -6.44 17.67
CA LEU A 722 -20.46 -6.01 18.65
C LEU A 722 -19.84 -5.31 19.86
N LYS A 723 -18.68 -5.76 20.33
CA LYS A 723 -17.93 -5.13 21.44
C LYS A 723 -17.60 -3.65 21.15
N GLU A 724 -17.02 -3.37 20.00
CA GLU A 724 -16.65 -2.02 19.58
C GLU A 724 -17.87 -1.14 19.36
N LYS A 725 -18.91 -1.67 18.73
CA LYS A 725 -20.17 -0.97 18.46
C LYS A 725 -20.86 -0.54 19.75
N THR A 726 -20.91 -1.41 20.74
CA THR A 726 -21.54 -1.11 22.04
C THR A 726 -20.75 -0.09 22.86
N MET A 727 -19.41 -0.14 22.79
CA MET A 727 -18.56 0.90 23.39
C MET A 727 -18.81 2.27 22.75
N ALA A 728 -18.96 2.35 21.42
CA ALA A 728 -19.29 3.58 20.73
C ALA A 728 -20.68 4.11 21.15
N ALA A 729 -21.67 3.23 21.26
CA ALA A 729 -23.00 3.57 21.74
C ALA A 729 -22.96 4.21 23.13
N LEU A 730 -22.23 3.58 24.08
CA LEU A 730 -22.09 4.10 25.43
C LEU A 730 -21.40 5.49 25.46
N ARG A 731 -20.29 5.67 24.71
CA ARG A 731 -19.59 6.96 24.61
C ARG A 731 -20.49 8.09 24.10
N ASN A 732 -21.37 7.80 23.15
CA ASN A 732 -22.30 8.75 22.57
C ASN A 732 -23.60 8.91 23.36
N GLY A 733 -23.65 8.32 24.57
CA GLY A 733 -24.76 8.45 25.50
C GLY A 733 -26.06 7.81 25.02
N VAL A 734 -25.96 6.76 24.22
CA VAL A 734 -27.06 5.86 23.88
C VAL A 734 -27.35 5.01 25.11
N ASN A 735 -28.64 4.78 25.37
CA ASN A 735 -29.06 3.97 26.50
C ASN A 735 -29.53 2.56 26.07
N THR A 736 -30.05 2.44 24.86
CA THR A 736 -30.61 1.18 24.35
C THR A 736 -29.97 0.83 23.00
N VAL A 737 -29.49 -0.40 22.89
CA VAL A 737 -28.89 -0.92 21.64
C VAL A 737 -29.75 -2.08 21.14
N ILE A 738 -30.20 -1.94 19.89
CA ILE A 738 -30.91 -3.03 19.20
C ILE A 738 -29.88 -3.86 18.43
N VAL A 739 -29.83 -5.16 18.72
CA VAL A 739 -28.88 -6.10 18.14
C VAL A 739 -29.59 -7.32 17.58
N PRO A 740 -29.04 -8.03 16.59
CA PRO A 740 -29.63 -9.26 16.09
C PRO A 740 -29.73 -10.33 17.20
N ALA A 741 -30.80 -11.11 17.20
CA ALA A 741 -30.98 -12.18 18.18
C ALA A 741 -29.89 -13.24 18.10
N ASP A 742 -29.38 -13.53 16.91
CA ASP A 742 -28.29 -14.51 16.68
C ASP A 742 -26.93 -14.04 17.26
N ASN A 743 -26.79 -12.76 17.66
CA ASN A 743 -25.60 -12.22 18.36
C ASN A 743 -25.75 -12.31 19.91
N GLU A 744 -26.76 -13.01 20.45
CA GLU A 744 -26.90 -13.18 21.90
C GLU A 744 -25.61 -13.75 22.57
N PRO A 745 -24.93 -14.77 22.00
CA PRO A 745 -23.66 -15.26 22.56
C PRO A 745 -22.55 -14.21 22.65
N ASP A 746 -22.54 -13.26 21.72
CA ASP A 746 -21.50 -12.20 21.67
C ASP A 746 -21.66 -11.17 22.80
N LEU A 747 -22.85 -11.14 23.45
CA LEU A 747 -23.06 -10.29 24.63
C LEU A 747 -22.20 -10.69 25.83
N ASP A 748 -21.76 -11.95 25.90
CA ASP A 748 -20.87 -12.41 26.95
C ASP A 748 -19.41 -11.92 26.75
N GLU A 749 -19.07 -11.47 25.55
CA GLU A 749 -17.75 -10.88 25.23
C GLU A 749 -17.69 -9.37 25.51
N ILE A 750 -18.84 -8.73 25.77
CA ILE A 750 -18.90 -7.29 26.08
C ILE A 750 -18.38 -7.06 27.48
N ASP A 751 -17.58 -5.99 27.65
CA ASP A 751 -17.11 -5.55 28.96
C ASP A 751 -18.29 -5.44 29.97
N PRO A 752 -18.15 -6.01 31.18
CA PRO A 752 -19.22 -5.98 32.18
C PRO A 752 -19.73 -4.56 32.51
N THR A 753 -18.86 -3.57 32.46
CA THR A 753 -19.21 -2.14 32.70
C THR A 753 -20.11 -1.60 31.58
N VAL A 754 -19.79 -1.92 30.31
CA VAL A 754 -20.58 -1.53 29.15
C VAL A 754 -21.92 -2.27 29.15
N ARG A 755 -21.87 -3.59 29.45
CA ARG A 755 -23.08 -4.43 29.52
C ARG A 755 -24.08 -3.96 30.59
N ALA A 756 -23.57 -3.52 31.76
CA ALA A 756 -24.40 -3.00 32.83
C ALA A 756 -25.00 -1.61 32.55
N ALA A 757 -24.35 -0.82 31.69
CA ALA A 757 -24.75 0.54 31.37
C ALA A 757 -25.73 0.65 30.18
N LEU A 758 -25.87 -0.39 29.37
CA LEU A 758 -26.71 -0.43 28.16
C LEU A 758 -27.86 -1.42 28.32
N ASN A 759 -29.02 -1.05 27.78
CA ASN A 759 -30.13 -1.96 27.58
C ASN A 759 -30.04 -2.61 26.20
N PHE A 760 -30.09 -3.95 26.13
CA PHE A 760 -30.05 -4.66 24.86
C PHE A 760 -31.43 -5.15 24.46
N VAL A 761 -31.80 -4.90 23.20
CA VAL A 761 -33.00 -5.43 22.57
C VAL A 761 -32.60 -6.43 21.50
N LEU A 762 -32.88 -7.71 21.74
CA LEU A 762 -32.59 -8.79 20.80
C LEU A 762 -33.72 -8.88 19.77
N ALA A 763 -33.38 -8.54 18.51
CA ALA A 763 -34.35 -8.54 17.42
C ALA A 763 -34.05 -9.64 16.40
N ASP A 764 -35.01 -10.52 16.14
CA ASP A 764 -35.02 -11.54 15.10
C ASP A 764 -35.65 -11.02 13.79
N SER A 765 -36.39 -9.94 13.88
CA SER A 765 -37.19 -9.38 12.78
C SER A 765 -37.20 -7.86 12.81
N VAL A 766 -37.38 -7.26 11.64
CA VAL A 766 -37.51 -5.81 11.49
C VAL A 766 -38.74 -5.28 12.25
N ASP A 767 -39.80 -6.06 12.36
CA ASP A 767 -40.99 -5.66 13.11
C ASP A 767 -40.64 -5.36 14.58
N LYS A 768 -39.81 -6.17 15.24
CA LYS A 768 -39.30 -5.92 16.60
C LYS A 768 -38.41 -4.68 16.67
N VAL A 769 -37.54 -4.47 15.64
CA VAL A 769 -36.71 -3.27 15.57
C VAL A 769 -37.56 -2.01 15.53
N LEU A 770 -38.57 -1.96 14.64
CA LEU A 770 -39.48 -0.83 14.50
C LEU A 770 -40.32 -0.60 15.76
N GLU A 771 -40.77 -1.68 16.41
CA GLU A 771 -41.51 -1.58 17.68
C GLU A 771 -40.69 -0.95 18.80
N ALA A 772 -39.41 -1.29 18.90
CA ALA A 772 -38.52 -0.72 19.91
C ALA A 772 -38.04 0.69 19.59
N ALA A 773 -37.86 1.02 18.31
CA ALA A 773 -37.23 2.25 17.86
C ALA A 773 -38.20 3.42 17.65
N LEU A 774 -39.43 3.16 17.16
CA LEU A 774 -40.37 4.20 16.82
C LEU A 774 -41.20 4.63 18.04
N VAL A 775 -41.39 5.95 18.19
CA VAL A 775 -42.25 6.52 19.22
C VAL A 775 -43.71 6.32 18.82
N ARG A 776 -44.39 5.38 19.45
CA ARG A 776 -45.84 5.23 19.25
C ARG A 776 -46.54 6.40 19.96
N HIS A 777 -47.12 7.30 19.20
CA HIS A 777 -48.19 8.17 19.76
C HIS A 777 -49.36 7.26 20.07
N GLU A 778 -49.69 7.09 21.35
CA GLU A 778 -51.04 6.61 21.71
C GLU A 778 -52.01 7.51 20.98
N SER A 779 -52.74 6.97 20.03
CA SER A 779 -53.81 7.67 19.36
C SER A 779 -54.79 8.11 20.48
N GLU A 780 -54.83 9.39 20.81
CA GLU A 780 -55.95 9.97 21.52
C GLU A 780 -57.20 9.52 20.75
N ALA A 781 -57.97 8.65 21.38
CA ALA A 781 -59.29 8.31 20.90
C ALA A 781 -60.03 9.61 20.60
N LYS A 782 -60.40 9.85 19.33
CA LYS A 782 -61.27 10.95 18.98
C LYS A 782 -62.54 10.86 19.83
N THR A 783 -62.56 11.55 20.91
CA THR A 783 -63.84 11.86 21.58
C THR A 783 -64.51 12.83 20.64
N ASP A 784 -65.57 12.37 19.98
CA ASP A 784 -66.51 13.22 19.24
C ASP A 784 -67.05 14.32 20.16
N VAL A 785 -66.42 15.48 20.06
CA VAL A 785 -66.98 16.69 20.69
C VAL A 785 -68.09 17.15 19.76
N ILE A 786 -69.33 16.83 20.14
CA ILE A 786 -70.54 17.42 19.56
C ILE A 786 -70.53 18.92 19.90
N ILE A 787 -70.21 19.74 18.89
CA ILE A 787 -70.32 21.19 19.00
C ILE A 787 -71.77 21.57 18.81
N PRO A 788 -72.47 22.20 19.84
CA PRO A 788 -73.81 22.70 19.65
C PRO A 788 -73.76 23.93 18.72
N VAL A 789 -74.61 23.90 17.68
CA VAL A 789 -74.79 24.99 16.76
C VAL A 789 -75.47 26.12 17.52
N ALA A 790 -74.77 27.19 17.90
CA ALA A 790 -75.33 28.44 18.44
C ALA A 790 -75.68 29.40 17.29
N GLY A 791 -76.89 29.85 17.32
CA GLY A 791 -77.60 30.61 16.28
C GLY A 791 -76.96 31.98 15.99
N LYS A 792 -77.32 32.39 14.78
CA LYS A 792 -77.10 33.75 14.22
C LYS A 792 -77.52 34.86 15.17
N LYS A 793 -76.64 35.86 15.48
CA LYS A 793 -77.07 37.23 15.83
C LYS A 793 -76.39 38.22 14.88
N SER A 794 -77.29 39.04 14.36
CA SER A 794 -77.09 40.10 13.40
C SER A 794 -76.11 41.17 13.83
N ARG A 795 -75.45 41.80 12.87
CA ARG A 795 -74.71 43.05 12.96
C ARG A 795 -75.70 44.21 13.27
N PRO A 796 -75.15 45.27 13.94
CA PRO A 796 -75.33 46.58 13.33
C PRO A 796 -73.96 47.33 13.10
N GLY A 797 -73.95 48.04 11.98
CA GLY A 797 -72.87 48.85 11.59
C GLY A 797 -72.79 50.17 12.34
N LEU A 798 -71.65 50.86 12.15
CA LEU A 798 -71.54 52.27 11.81
C LEU A 798 -70.12 52.77 12.03
N ARG A 799 -69.62 53.36 10.95
CA ARG A 799 -69.09 54.75 10.82
C ARG A 799 -68.12 55.25 11.92
N GLN A 800 -66.98 55.52 11.62
CA GLN A 800 -66.26 56.60 10.89
C GLN A 800 -64.83 56.23 10.71
#